data_c023b5751f59fe4613b8d925eeada3e1
#
_entry.id   c023b5751f59fe4613b8d925eeada3e1
#
_cell.length_a   1.000
_cell.length_b   1.000
_cell.length_c   1.000
_cell.angle_alpha   90.00
_cell.angle_beta   90.00
_cell.angle_gamma   90.00
#
_symmetry.space_group_name_H-M   'P 1'
#
loop_
_entity.id
_entity.type
_entity.pdbx_description
1 polymer ?
#
loop_
_entity_poly.entity_id
_entity_poly.type
_entity_poly.pdbx_seq_one_letter_code
_entity_poly.pdbx_strand_id
1 'polypeptide(L)'
;SKKMKKPFCLTFYALMFALANLHAQETPRPNPDLLAMIEASGNFAPMFPFQPTHNAPENITNVGTWTAVGRSVGPKGFIAPAGEFFVDETGRPVRFIGTNIGMTGCFPDHASADKLAGELTRYGINIVRMHYVSHRTPKGGYPVFDSFIEPVQLERFDYLFAKLKEKGIYIYFQLNIARKFGWLNGFVNANLLPYYKNGIDNVDERMIELQKRFHSEILNHVNPYTGIAYKDDASIGMMELANENSIVYSWFSPKHKFTALVEPYKSEMIEKWNGWLLDKYGDTETLKKAWAEGAEADVAQILPRSKSLKKGNVDWPYKYNWSLFPQRANDFTEFLALLESGYFTGLYDNTKANLKIRQPVTGTQLGYGFNRVQAAMDYCDIHGYWCHPAFPGGKWDTTHWNLRNGSVVNSYGHPGNTFTKLAQARILGKPFTVSEYDHPNLNFYCAEGNVMLAAMGAFQNWSALMQFAWILDTDYEREYIWPMFDMCSAPQKLVHFPACWAMFVRGDVRSGDDRLVFAFPSKEEDDIRKVAKRQAADAPGRHGSDLLNSLPLAVKSGTRVEECPDLFSGEGRTVIRSEEDVPSSIKDAYKNKLMQSSTGELTWNWQEKDAGFFMADTRNTKIFSGFVKGRTFMYRGMRLIPGRTRLDWLTLSLTLASPIGESAPGNLLRPGRYLLAATGLVHNTDAKIVELGTPGKISCSEPDGGRLGTAPVLCEGIEARLAFAGLGGKVTCYALDSEGKRTEEVPVIENESGEALLEINPGYRTLWYEVIVEERNQTKQ
;
A
#
# COMPACT_ATOMS: atom_id res chain seq x y z
N SER A 1 -33.32 43.40 -65.69
CA SER A 1 -32.02 43.26 -66.35
C SER A 1 -30.86 43.39 -65.36
N LYS A 2 -29.98 42.40 -65.40
CA LYS A 2 -28.56 42.38 -65.03
C LYS A 2 -28.12 42.92 -63.65
N LYS A 3 -27.90 42.00 -62.67
CA LYS A 3 -26.61 41.49 -62.20
C LYS A 3 -25.47 42.52 -62.05
N MET A 4 -25.05 42.69 -60.79
CA MET A 4 -23.64 42.85 -60.51
C MET A 4 -23.31 42.14 -59.17
N LYS A 5 -22.42 41.20 -59.25
CA LYS A 5 -21.80 40.44 -58.10
C LYS A 5 -20.74 41.37 -57.50
N LYS A 6 -20.69 41.37 -56.17
CA LYS A 6 -19.52 41.86 -55.45
C LYS A 6 -18.73 40.65 -54.91
N PRO A 7 -17.43 40.58 -55.13
CA PRO A 7 -16.53 39.74 -54.35
C PRO A 7 -15.76 40.64 -53.38
N PHE A 8 -16.22 40.76 -52.16
CA PHE A 8 -15.51 41.54 -51.13
C PHE A 8 -15.70 40.97 -49.72
N CYS A 9 -15.50 39.65 -49.56
CA CYS A 9 -15.58 39.05 -48.25
C CYS A 9 -14.62 37.91 -47.98
N LEU A 10 -13.76 37.51 -48.95
CA LEU A 10 -12.79 36.42 -48.71
C LEU A 10 -11.39 36.89 -48.31
N THR A 11 -11.04 38.16 -48.52
CA THR A 11 -9.69 38.69 -48.20
C THR A 11 -9.56 39.12 -46.75
N PHE A 12 -10.66 39.44 -46.06
CA PHE A 12 -10.61 39.83 -44.65
C PHE A 12 -10.55 38.64 -43.69
N TYR A 13 -11.11 37.50 -44.06
CA TYR A 13 -11.01 36.27 -43.25
C TYR A 13 -9.63 35.63 -43.36
N ALA A 14 -8.97 35.73 -44.50
CA ALA A 14 -7.60 35.18 -44.64
C ALA A 14 -6.56 36.02 -43.88
N LEU A 15 -6.78 37.33 -43.71
CA LEU A 15 -5.87 38.22 -42.94
C LEU A 15 -6.08 38.07 -41.42
N MET A 16 -7.31 37.77 -40.96
CA MET A 16 -7.58 37.49 -39.55
C MET A 16 -7.06 36.11 -39.14
N PHE A 17 -7.09 35.10 -40.01
CA PHE A 17 -6.47 33.80 -39.78
C PHE A 17 -4.93 33.85 -39.83
N ALA A 18 -4.34 34.74 -40.63
CA ALA A 18 -2.89 34.96 -40.68
C ALA A 18 -2.39 35.76 -39.49
N LEU A 19 -3.19 36.65 -38.92
CA LEU A 19 -2.85 37.41 -37.71
C LEU A 19 -3.13 36.63 -36.42
N ALA A 20 -4.04 35.64 -36.44
CA ALA A 20 -4.25 34.71 -35.33
C ALA A 20 -3.16 33.61 -35.22
N ASN A 21 -2.40 33.38 -36.31
CA ASN A 21 -1.25 32.45 -36.33
C ASN A 21 0.10 33.16 -36.15
N LEU A 22 0.11 34.47 -35.90
CA LEU A 22 1.30 35.25 -35.51
C LEU A 22 1.36 35.57 -34.01
N HIS A 23 0.53 34.89 -33.18
CA HIS A 23 1.00 34.61 -31.82
C HIS A 23 2.15 33.63 -32.00
N ALA A 24 3.35 34.14 -31.82
CA ALA A 24 4.53 33.31 -31.65
C ALA A 24 4.13 32.09 -30.80
N GLN A 25 4.29 30.90 -31.33
CA GLN A 25 4.43 29.75 -30.48
C GLN A 25 5.60 30.09 -29.56
N GLU A 26 5.30 30.64 -28.38
CA GLU A 26 6.27 30.62 -27.29
C GLU A 26 6.72 29.17 -27.23
N THR A 27 7.96 28.92 -27.58
CA THR A 27 8.58 27.63 -27.33
C THR A 27 8.26 27.30 -25.89
N PRO A 28 7.60 26.18 -25.60
CA PRO A 28 7.21 25.85 -24.21
C PRO A 28 8.44 26.05 -23.35
N ARG A 29 8.36 26.89 -22.34
CA ARG A 29 9.48 27.09 -21.41
C ARG A 29 9.83 25.70 -20.86
N PRO A 30 11.11 25.32 -20.85
CA PRO A 30 11.50 24.04 -20.30
C PRO A 30 11.01 23.94 -18.86
N ASN A 31 10.48 22.78 -18.49
CA ASN A 31 10.06 22.53 -17.12
C ASN A 31 11.24 22.78 -16.16
N PRO A 32 11.01 23.44 -15.00
CA PRO A 32 12.07 23.77 -14.06
C PRO A 32 12.68 22.49 -13.46
N ASP A 33 13.99 22.46 -13.34
CA ASP A 33 14.74 21.40 -12.67
C ASP A 33 14.70 21.63 -11.15
N LEU A 34 13.94 20.82 -10.45
CA LEU A 34 13.75 20.95 -9.01
C LEU A 34 15.00 20.65 -8.21
N LEU A 35 15.84 19.69 -8.63
CA LEU A 35 17.09 19.38 -7.92
C LEU A 35 18.04 20.57 -7.99
N ALA A 36 18.21 21.18 -9.16
CA ALA A 36 19.02 22.39 -9.33
C ALA A 36 18.48 23.56 -8.51
N MET A 37 17.16 23.73 -8.45
CA MET A 37 16.53 24.78 -7.63
C MET A 37 16.74 24.56 -6.14
N ILE A 38 16.64 23.32 -5.66
CA ILE A 38 16.88 22.96 -4.26
C ILE A 38 18.34 23.23 -3.91
N GLU A 39 19.31 22.80 -4.73
CA GLU A 39 20.72 23.07 -4.48
C GLU A 39 21.03 24.59 -4.44
N ALA A 40 20.39 25.38 -5.30
CA ALA A 40 20.56 26.83 -5.33
C ALA A 40 19.87 27.57 -4.16
N SER A 41 19.00 26.91 -3.41
CA SER A 41 18.24 27.52 -2.31
C SER A 41 19.06 27.75 -1.03
N GLY A 42 20.24 27.15 -0.95
CA GLY A 42 21.10 27.27 0.22
C GLY A 42 22.52 26.81 0.00
N ASN A 43 23.35 27.03 0.99
CA ASN A 43 24.71 26.47 1.04
C ASN A 43 24.66 25.16 1.82
N PHE A 44 24.56 24.04 1.11
CA PHE A 44 24.49 22.70 1.70
C PHE A 44 25.82 21.98 1.54
N ALA A 45 26.13 21.07 2.48
CA ALA A 45 27.26 20.16 2.31
C ALA A 45 27.03 19.26 1.08
N PRO A 46 28.07 18.85 0.36
CA PRO A 46 27.91 17.95 -0.78
C PRO A 46 27.17 16.65 -0.40
N MET A 47 26.29 16.18 -1.27
CA MET A 47 25.69 14.85 -1.15
C MET A 47 26.77 13.78 -1.35
N PHE A 48 26.53 12.60 -0.83
CA PHE A 48 27.50 11.50 -0.89
C PHE A 48 26.85 10.20 -1.36
N PRO A 49 27.62 9.31 -2.01
CA PRO A 49 27.16 7.97 -2.35
C PRO A 49 26.87 7.13 -1.09
N PHE A 50 25.68 6.54 -1.02
CA PHE A 50 25.35 5.58 0.02
C PHE A 50 24.29 4.61 -0.48
N GLN A 51 24.64 3.32 -0.51
CA GLN A 51 23.73 2.23 -0.86
C GLN A 51 24.02 1.07 0.09
N PRO A 52 23.06 0.67 0.94
CA PRO A 52 23.20 -0.56 1.73
C PRO A 52 23.54 -1.74 0.82
N THR A 53 24.54 -2.51 1.21
CA THR A 53 24.96 -3.68 0.42
C THR A 53 23.90 -4.77 0.37
N HIS A 54 23.80 -5.46 -0.75
CA HIS A 54 22.85 -6.55 -0.99
C HIS A 54 23.27 -7.86 -0.30
N ASN A 55 23.39 -7.81 1.02
CA ASN A 55 23.77 -8.95 1.87
C ASN A 55 23.19 -8.80 3.28
N ALA A 56 23.43 -9.77 4.15
CA ALA A 56 23.02 -9.76 5.55
C ALA A 56 24.26 -9.85 6.47
N PRO A 57 24.99 -8.74 6.71
CA PRO A 57 26.16 -8.74 7.54
C PRO A 57 25.83 -9.03 9.01
N GLU A 58 26.80 -9.61 9.76
CA GLU A 58 26.66 -9.90 11.18
C GLU A 58 26.94 -8.65 12.03
N ASN A 59 26.09 -7.63 11.92
CA ASN A 59 26.21 -6.38 12.66
C ASN A 59 24.83 -5.75 12.98
N ILE A 60 24.84 -4.57 13.61
CA ILE A 60 23.64 -3.89 14.10
C ILE A 60 22.61 -3.54 13.00
N THR A 61 23.02 -3.44 11.74
CA THR A 61 22.11 -3.15 10.62
C THR A 61 21.29 -4.36 10.18
N ASN A 62 21.56 -5.54 10.77
CA ASN A 62 20.88 -6.79 10.49
C ASN A 62 19.97 -7.18 11.65
N VAL A 63 18.65 -7.02 11.45
CA VAL A 63 17.63 -7.40 12.44
C VAL A 63 17.77 -8.86 12.89
N GLY A 64 18.24 -9.74 12.01
CA GLY A 64 18.51 -11.15 12.31
C GLY A 64 19.50 -11.36 13.47
N THR A 65 20.39 -10.39 13.71
CA THR A 65 21.40 -10.44 14.80
C THR A 65 20.92 -9.79 16.10
N TRP A 66 19.76 -9.14 16.10
CA TRP A 66 19.27 -8.42 17.28
C TRP A 66 18.92 -9.39 18.39
N THR A 67 19.48 -9.18 19.58
CA THR A 67 19.15 -9.97 20.76
C THR A 67 17.86 -9.44 21.36
N ALA A 68 16.91 -10.34 21.51
CA ALA A 68 15.55 -9.97 21.76
C ALA A 68 15.26 -9.63 23.21
N VAL A 69 14.87 -8.39 23.42
CA VAL A 69 13.75 -8.14 24.35
C VAL A 69 12.48 -8.39 23.56
N GLY A 70 11.79 -9.49 23.85
CA GLY A 70 10.54 -9.82 23.16
C GLY A 70 10.71 -10.24 21.70
N ARG A 71 11.85 -10.84 21.30
CA ARG A 71 11.93 -11.51 20.01
C ARG A 71 10.83 -12.56 19.97
N SER A 72 9.79 -12.26 19.23
CA SER A 72 8.86 -13.30 18.86
C SER A 72 9.70 -14.33 18.10
N VAL A 73 9.87 -15.50 18.69
CA VAL A 73 10.29 -16.68 17.92
C VAL A 73 9.38 -16.67 16.70
N GLY A 74 9.93 -16.76 15.48
CA GLY A 74 9.11 -16.69 14.27
C GLY A 74 7.87 -17.57 14.37
N PRO A 75 6.81 -17.33 13.60
CA PRO A 75 5.60 -18.14 13.63
C PRO A 75 5.93 -19.61 13.48
N LYS A 76 5.19 -20.49 14.16
CA LYS A 76 5.41 -21.93 14.11
C LYS A 76 4.22 -22.63 13.45
N GLY A 77 4.51 -23.40 12.41
CA GLY A 77 3.51 -24.20 11.74
C GLY A 77 2.50 -23.36 10.96
N PHE A 78 1.31 -23.90 10.80
CA PHE A 78 0.25 -23.23 10.06
C PHE A 78 -0.30 -22.00 10.79
N ILE A 79 -0.64 -21.00 10.02
CA ILE A 79 -1.29 -19.78 10.49
C ILE A 79 -2.81 -19.95 10.40
N ALA A 80 -3.52 -19.44 11.38
CA ALA A 80 -4.98 -19.46 11.43
C ALA A 80 -5.55 -18.10 11.86
N PRO A 81 -6.73 -17.71 11.40
CA PRO A 81 -7.43 -16.52 11.90
C PRO A 81 -7.98 -16.77 13.30
N ALA A 82 -7.87 -15.78 14.19
CA ALA A 82 -8.40 -15.80 15.54
C ALA A 82 -8.96 -14.42 15.91
N GLY A 83 -10.23 -14.17 15.56
CA GLY A 83 -10.83 -12.84 15.69
C GLY A 83 -10.12 -11.82 14.79
N GLU A 84 -9.56 -10.77 15.39
CA GLU A 84 -8.94 -9.65 14.67
C GLU A 84 -7.44 -9.86 14.35
N PHE A 85 -6.88 -11.01 14.62
CA PHE A 85 -5.46 -11.30 14.38
C PHE A 85 -5.23 -12.71 13.89
N PHE A 86 -4.01 -13.00 13.45
CA PHE A 86 -3.56 -14.36 13.17
C PHE A 86 -2.88 -14.98 14.39
N VAL A 87 -2.98 -16.30 14.48
CA VAL A 87 -2.24 -17.13 15.45
C VAL A 87 -1.45 -18.21 14.72
N ASP A 88 -0.34 -18.63 15.32
CA ASP A 88 0.39 -19.82 14.90
C ASP A 88 -0.20 -21.10 15.54
N GLU A 89 0.34 -22.28 15.21
CA GLU A 89 -0.14 -23.56 15.75
C GLU A 89 -0.02 -23.67 17.29
N THR A 90 0.74 -22.80 17.94
CA THR A 90 0.81 -22.72 19.42
C THR A 90 -0.26 -21.81 20.03
N GLY A 91 -1.10 -21.19 19.20
CA GLY A 91 -2.12 -20.21 19.62
C GLY A 91 -1.56 -18.80 19.89
N ARG A 92 -0.31 -18.57 19.59
CA ARG A 92 0.34 -17.27 19.82
C ARG A 92 0.01 -16.30 18.71
N PRO A 93 -0.41 -15.04 19.03
CA PRO A 93 -0.60 -13.99 18.05
C PRO A 93 0.67 -13.72 17.24
N VAL A 94 0.52 -13.55 15.92
CA VAL A 94 1.61 -13.28 15.00
C VAL A 94 1.30 -12.07 14.13
N ARG A 95 2.35 -11.30 13.78
CA ARG A 95 2.31 -10.20 12.83
C ARG A 95 3.37 -10.40 11.75
N PHE A 96 3.02 -10.00 10.55
CA PHE A 96 3.90 -10.10 9.40
C PHE A 96 4.27 -8.71 8.86
N ILE A 97 5.57 -8.48 8.69
CA ILE A 97 6.08 -7.36 7.92
C ILE A 97 6.87 -7.89 6.74
N GLY A 98 6.59 -7.37 5.56
CA GLY A 98 7.16 -7.94 4.36
C GLY A 98 7.15 -7.04 3.15
N THR A 99 7.28 -7.69 2.03
CA THR A 99 7.34 -7.03 0.72
C THR A 99 6.74 -7.90 -0.36
N ASN A 100 6.52 -7.29 -1.52
CA ASN A 100 6.19 -8.01 -2.74
C ASN A 100 7.47 -8.27 -3.55
N ILE A 101 7.57 -9.45 -4.13
CA ILE A 101 8.45 -9.74 -5.26
C ILE A 101 7.52 -10.03 -6.43
N GLY A 102 7.69 -9.32 -7.54
CA GLY A 102 6.71 -9.38 -8.61
C GLY A 102 7.30 -9.64 -10.00
N MET A 103 6.42 -9.96 -10.93
CA MET A 103 6.75 -10.18 -12.34
C MET A 103 7.92 -11.16 -12.51
N THR A 104 8.96 -10.78 -13.31
CA THR A 104 10.14 -11.61 -13.51
C THR A 104 11.01 -11.76 -12.26
N GLY A 105 10.87 -10.86 -11.29
CA GLY A 105 11.55 -10.94 -9.99
C GLY A 105 11.17 -12.18 -9.16
N CYS A 106 10.06 -12.86 -9.47
CA CYS A 106 9.69 -14.13 -8.83
C CYS A 106 10.55 -15.32 -9.27
N PHE A 107 11.42 -15.16 -10.26
CA PHE A 107 12.12 -16.25 -10.92
C PHE A 107 13.65 -16.02 -11.01
N PRO A 108 14.33 -15.74 -9.88
CA PRO A 108 15.79 -15.57 -9.86
C PRO A 108 16.51 -16.87 -10.23
N ASP A 109 17.75 -16.75 -10.70
CA ASP A 109 18.64 -17.90 -10.65
C ASP A 109 18.99 -18.26 -9.18
N HIS A 110 19.61 -19.42 -8.98
CA HIS A 110 19.89 -19.94 -7.62
C HIS A 110 20.78 -19.00 -6.79
N ALA A 111 21.82 -18.43 -7.41
CA ALA A 111 22.76 -17.54 -6.71
C ALA A 111 22.05 -16.24 -6.26
N SER A 112 21.21 -15.68 -7.13
CA SER A 112 20.38 -14.51 -6.79
C SER A 112 19.33 -14.83 -5.72
N ALA A 113 18.72 -16.02 -5.77
CA ALA A 113 17.75 -16.46 -4.76
C ALA A 113 18.40 -16.59 -3.37
N ASP A 114 19.60 -17.18 -3.28
CA ASP A 114 20.34 -17.32 -2.02
C ASP A 114 20.67 -15.95 -1.39
N LYS A 115 21.16 -15.01 -2.19
CA LYS A 115 21.47 -13.65 -1.76
C LYS A 115 20.20 -12.92 -1.32
N LEU A 116 19.17 -12.94 -2.14
CA LEU A 116 17.88 -12.27 -1.90
C LEU A 116 17.24 -12.75 -0.58
N ALA A 117 17.17 -14.06 -0.36
CA ALA A 117 16.63 -14.61 0.88
C ALA A 117 17.44 -14.17 2.12
N GLY A 118 18.75 -14.10 1.99
CA GLY A 118 19.64 -13.57 3.04
C GLY A 118 19.41 -12.08 3.29
N GLU A 119 19.38 -11.27 2.23
CA GLU A 119 19.19 -9.83 2.31
C GLU A 119 17.86 -9.45 2.97
N LEU A 120 16.76 -10.14 2.63
CA LEU A 120 15.45 -9.88 3.22
C LEU A 120 15.45 -10.05 4.75
N THR A 121 16.23 -11.02 5.29
CA THR A 121 16.37 -11.20 6.74
C THR A 121 17.06 -10.04 7.44
N ARG A 122 17.97 -9.33 6.75
CA ARG A 122 18.65 -8.14 7.27
C ARG A 122 17.66 -7.09 7.77
N TYR A 123 16.58 -6.94 7.05
CA TYR A 123 15.54 -5.94 7.34
C TYR A 123 14.40 -6.46 8.22
N GLY A 124 14.47 -7.73 8.69
CA GLY A 124 13.43 -8.34 9.51
C GLY A 124 12.18 -8.73 8.73
N ILE A 125 12.27 -8.82 7.41
CA ILE A 125 11.17 -9.30 6.55
C ILE A 125 10.88 -10.75 6.90
N ASN A 126 9.63 -11.04 7.28
CA ASN A 126 9.18 -12.36 7.69
C ASN A 126 8.05 -12.93 6.81
N ILE A 127 7.64 -12.19 5.77
CA ILE A 127 6.72 -12.66 4.74
C ILE A 127 7.04 -12.00 3.39
N VAL A 128 6.90 -12.76 2.30
CA VAL A 128 7.01 -12.28 0.93
C VAL A 128 5.77 -12.63 0.15
N ARG A 129 5.10 -11.63 -0.44
CA ARG A 129 4.02 -11.87 -1.40
C ARG A 129 4.60 -12.08 -2.78
N MET A 130 4.38 -13.28 -3.33
CA MET A 130 4.80 -13.67 -4.66
C MET A 130 3.77 -13.15 -5.67
N HIS A 131 4.03 -11.96 -6.20
CA HIS A 131 3.10 -11.23 -7.05
C HIS A 131 3.34 -11.51 -8.52
N TYR A 132 2.29 -11.69 -9.32
CA TYR A 132 2.35 -12.03 -10.76
C TYR A 132 2.84 -13.46 -11.08
N VAL A 133 2.86 -14.38 -10.13
CA VAL A 133 3.23 -15.78 -10.40
C VAL A 133 2.36 -16.39 -11.53
N SER A 134 1.09 -16.02 -11.54
CA SER A 134 0.14 -16.43 -12.56
C SER A 134 0.15 -15.54 -13.82
N HIS A 135 1.04 -14.53 -13.88
CA HIS A 135 1.12 -13.62 -15.02
C HIS A 135 2.16 -14.07 -16.03
N ARG A 136 1.79 -14.00 -17.30
CA ARG A 136 2.71 -14.30 -18.39
C ARG A 136 3.81 -13.24 -18.49
N THR A 137 5.06 -13.67 -18.58
CA THR A 137 6.17 -12.74 -18.82
C THR A 137 6.13 -12.18 -20.24
N PRO A 138 6.63 -10.95 -20.46
CA PRO A 138 6.68 -10.33 -21.81
C PRO A 138 7.51 -11.10 -22.83
N LYS A 139 8.42 -11.98 -22.41
CA LYS A 139 9.37 -12.72 -23.28
C LYS A 139 8.83 -14.01 -23.89
N GLY A 140 7.50 -14.13 -24.05
CA GLY A 140 6.99 -14.88 -25.18
C GLY A 140 6.59 -16.34 -25.01
N GLY A 141 6.50 -16.95 -23.86
CA GLY A 141 5.87 -18.28 -23.74
C GLY A 141 4.34 -18.20 -23.82
N TYR A 142 3.65 -19.01 -24.62
CA TYR A 142 2.22 -19.24 -24.42
C TYR A 142 2.05 -20.11 -23.19
N PRO A 143 1.06 -19.84 -22.30
CA PRO A 143 0.74 -20.83 -21.30
C PRO A 143 0.44 -22.13 -22.03
N VAL A 144 1.10 -23.19 -21.65
CA VAL A 144 0.64 -24.53 -21.99
C VAL A 144 -0.79 -24.59 -21.49
N PHE A 145 -1.69 -25.25 -22.18
CA PHE A 145 -3.15 -25.18 -22.02
C PHE A 145 -3.65 -25.17 -20.57
N ASP A 146 -2.93 -25.75 -19.65
CA ASP A 146 -3.35 -25.99 -18.28
C ASP A 146 -2.28 -25.59 -17.24
N SER A 147 -1.01 -25.51 -17.63
CA SER A 147 0.08 -25.10 -16.78
C SER A 147 0.40 -23.62 -16.99
N PHE A 148 0.53 -22.90 -15.90
CA PHE A 148 0.61 -21.46 -15.89
C PHE A 148 2.03 -20.97 -15.83
N ILE A 149 2.92 -21.77 -15.25
CA ILE A 149 4.32 -21.46 -15.06
C ILE A 149 5.11 -22.38 -16.00
N GLU A 150 5.91 -21.75 -16.83
CA GLU A 150 6.84 -22.44 -17.70
C GLU A 150 7.84 -23.23 -16.83
N PRO A 151 8.25 -24.46 -17.22
CA PRO A 151 9.00 -25.36 -16.34
C PRO A 151 10.28 -24.78 -15.74
N VAL A 152 11.04 -23.98 -16.48
CA VAL A 152 12.26 -23.32 -15.95
C VAL A 152 11.91 -22.25 -14.91
N GLN A 153 10.82 -21.53 -15.13
CA GLN A 153 10.33 -20.55 -14.18
C GLN A 153 9.77 -21.21 -12.91
N LEU A 154 9.05 -22.33 -13.07
CA LEU A 154 8.56 -23.09 -11.92
C LEU A 154 9.72 -23.61 -11.06
N GLU A 155 10.76 -24.13 -11.67
CA GLU A 155 11.96 -24.59 -10.96
C GLU A 155 12.63 -23.46 -10.16
N ARG A 156 12.81 -22.28 -10.79
CA ARG A 156 13.36 -21.10 -10.12
C ARG A 156 12.46 -20.60 -8.97
N PHE A 157 11.16 -20.62 -9.19
CA PHE A 157 10.18 -20.29 -8.17
C PHE A 157 10.25 -21.26 -7.00
N ASP A 158 10.31 -22.58 -7.26
CA ASP A 158 10.45 -23.62 -6.26
C ASP A 158 11.72 -23.43 -5.42
N TYR A 159 12.83 -23.08 -6.07
CA TYR A 159 14.09 -22.83 -5.38
C TYR A 159 14.03 -21.58 -4.50
N LEU A 160 13.53 -20.44 -5.02
CA LEU A 160 13.33 -19.23 -4.23
C LEU A 160 12.42 -19.49 -3.03
N PHE A 161 11.31 -20.20 -3.24
CA PHE A 161 10.39 -20.59 -2.18
C PHE A 161 11.10 -21.36 -1.06
N ALA A 162 11.89 -22.37 -1.45
CA ALA A 162 12.66 -23.16 -0.49
C ALA A 162 13.67 -22.32 0.30
N LYS A 163 14.34 -21.37 -0.35
CA LYS A 163 15.31 -20.47 0.31
C LYS A 163 14.65 -19.48 1.27
N LEU A 164 13.50 -18.93 0.91
CA LEU A 164 12.72 -18.09 1.81
C LEU A 164 12.28 -18.89 3.04
N LYS A 165 11.74 -20.09 2.85
CA LYS A 165 11.37 -21.01 3.93
C LYS A 165 12.54 -21.35 4.84
N GLU A 166 13.72 -21.65 4.29
CA GLU A 166 14.95 -21.94 5.03
C GLU A 166 15.36 -20.78 5.94
N LYS A 167 15.10 -19.55 5.52
CA LYS A 167 15.32 -18.33 6.31
C LYS A 167 14.19 -18.00 7.28
N GLY A 168 13.14 -18.83 7.37
CA GLY A 168 11.98 -18.58 8.22
C GLY A 168 11.04 -17.49 7.71
N ILE A 169 11.14 -17.15 6.42
CA ILE A 169 10.27 -16.19 5.75
C ILE A 169 9.05 -16.93 5.21
N TYR A 170 7.87 -16.48 5.61
CA TYR A 170 6.60 -17.00 5.12
C TYR A 170 6.30 -16.48 3.71
N ILE A 171 5.45 -17.19 3.00
CA ILE A 171 4.99 -16.82 1.67
C ILE A 171 3.51 -16.45 1.69
N TYR A 172 3.19 -15.30 1.12
CA TYR A 172 1.83 -14.93 0.75
C TYR A 172 1.61 -15.36 -0.70
N PHE A 173 0.80 -16.39 -0.88
CA PHE A 173 0.63 -17.05 -2.17
C PHE A 173 -0.57 -16.46 -2.92
N GLN A 174 -0.30 -15.79 -4.04
CA GLN A 174 -1.32 -15.24 -4.89
C GLN A 174 -1.71 -16.23 -5.99
N LEU A 175 -2.99 -16.57 -6.08
CA LEU A 175 -3.47 -17.60 -7.02
C LEU A 175 -3.87 -17.05 -8.39
N ASN A 176 -4.44 -15.84 -8.45
CA ASN A 176 -4.89 -15.30 -9.72
C ASN A 176 -4.63 -13.80 -9.83
N ILE A 177 -3.93 -13.43 -10.90
CA ILE A 177 -3.79 -12.06 -11.38
C ILE A 177 -3.84 -12.05 -12.90
N ALA A 178 -4.56 -11.14 -13.53
CA ALA A 178 -4.48 -10.82 -14.94
C ALA A 178 -4.38 -12.04 -15.90
N ARG A 179 -5.03 -13.18 -15.57
CA ARG A 179 -5.05 -14.36 -16.44
C ARG A 179 -5.69 -14.02 -17.77
N LYS A 180 -5.04 -14.42 -18.86
CA LYS A 180 -5.60 -14.28 -20.21
C LYS A 180 -6.31 -15.56 -20.62
N PHE A 181 -7.55 -15.40 -21.03
CA PHE A 181 -8.29 -16.44 -21.73
C PHE A 181 -8.30 -16.12 -23.22
N GLY A 182 -8.20 -17.10 -24.07
CA GLY A 182 -8.09 -16.92 -25.51
C GLY A 182 -8.62 -18.10 -26.31
N TRP A 183 -8.50 -18.02 -27.65
CA TRP A 183 -8.95 -19.06 -28.54
C TRP A 183 -8.30 -20.42 -28.29
N LEU A 184 -7.04 -20.44 -27.76
CA LEU A 184 -6.37 -21.68 -27.37
C LEU A 184 -7.07 -22.38 -26.20
N ASN A 185 -7.81 -21.63 -25.36
CA ASN A 185 -8.64 -22.17 -24.30
C ASN A 185 -10.10 -22.41 -24.77
N GLY A 186 -10.38 -22.28 -26.07
CA GLY A 186 -11.72 -22.44 -26.63
C GLY A 186 -12.64 -21.22 -26.49
N PHE A 187 -12.10 -20.03 -26.16
CA PHE A 187 -12.89 -18.80 -25.97
C PHE A 187 -12.90 -17.95 -27.25
N VAL A 188 -14.08 -17.83 -27.85
CA VAL A 188 -14.30 -16.98 -29.03
C VAL A 188 -14.27 -15.52 -28.59
N ASN A 189 -13.58 -14.66 -29.34
CA ASN A 189 -13.50 -13.20 -29.10
C ASN A 189 -12.98 -12.77 -27.73
N ALA A 190 -12.44 -13.66 -26.92
CA ALA A 190 -11.91 -13.29 -25.60
C ALA A 190 -10.72 -12.32 -25.67
N ASN A 191 -9.99 -12.29 -26.80
CA ASN A 191 -8.93 -11.32 -27.08
C ASN A 191 -9.44 -9.88 -27.25
N LEU A 192 -10.74 -9.69 -27.48
CA LEU A 192 -11.39 -8.39 -27.58
C LEU A 192 -11.90 -7.88 -26.22
N LEU A 193 -11.94 -8.74 -25.19
CA LEU A 193 -12.23 -8.33 -23.83
C LEU A 193 -11.08 -7.49 -23.25
N PRO A 194 -11.37 -6.52 -22.38
CA PRO A 194 -10.31 -5.84 -21.65
C PRO A 194 -9.36 -6.83 -20.98
N TYR A 195 -8.07 -6.63 -21.13
CA TYR A 195 -7.04 -7.56 -20.69
C TYR A 195 -7.06 -7.90 -19.20
N TYR A 196 -7.37 -6.91 -18.35
CA TYR A 196 -7.30 -7.03 -16.89
C TYR A 196 -8.53 -6.40 -16.26
N LYS A 197 -9.07 -7.05 -15.23
CA LYS A 197 -10.26 -6.54 -14.51
C LYS A 197 -11.46 -6.39 -15.46
N ASN A 198 -11.69 -7.37 -16.32
CA ASN A 198 -12.82 -7.33 -17.25
C ASN A 198 -14.15 -7.77 -16.62
N GLY A 199 -14.12 -8.51 -15.50
CA GLY A 199 -15.26 -9.01 -14.76
C GLY A 199 -15.93 -10.25 -15.34
N ILE A 200 -15.68 -10.62 -16.59
CA ILE A 200 -16.27 -11.81 -17.19
C ILE A 200 -15.63 -13.08 -16.64
N ASP A 201 -14.36 -13.03 -16.31
CA ASP A 201 -13.62 -14.09 -15.62
C ASP A 201 -14.19 -14.43 -14.23
N ASN A 202 -15.06 -13.58 -13.68
CA ASN A 202 -15.82 -13.84 -12.45
C ASN A 202 -17.24 -14.42 -12.70
N VAL A 203 -17.67 -14.56 -13.96
CA VAL A 203 -19.04 -14.94 -14.33
C VAL A 203 -19.10 -16.10 -15.30
N ASP A 204 -18.19 -16.17 -16.26
CA ASP A 204 -18.13 -17.27 -17.22
C ASP A 204 -17.67 -18.55 -16.52
N GLU A 205 -18.55 -19.55 -16.46
CA GLU A 205 -18.31 -20.80 -15.72
C GLU A 205 -17.08 -21.56 -16.24
N ARG A 206 -16.79 -21.48 -17.54
CA ARG A 206 -15.63 -22.15 -18.16
C ARG A 206 -14.33 -21.46 -17.73
N MET A 207 -14.34 -20.11 -17.60
CA MET A 207 -13.20 -19.35 -17.08
C MET A 207 -12.98 -19.64 -15.60
N ILE A 208 -14.05 -19.75 -14.83
CA ILE A 208 -13.99 -20.11 -13.41
C ILE A 208 -13.43 -21.52 -13.21
N GLU A 209 -13.90 -22.50 -14.01
CA GLU A 209 -13.37 -23.87 -13.92
C GLU A 209 -11.88 -23.96 -14.31
N LEU A 210 -11.42 -23.17 -15.28
CA LEU A 210 -9.99 -23.08 -15.59
C LEU A 210 -9.18 -22.44 -14.46
N GLN A 211 -9.76 -21.50 -13.71
CA GLN A 211 -9.12 -20.95 -12.50
C GLN A 211 -9.01 -22.02 -11.41
N LYS A 212 -10.09 -22.74 -11.12
CA LYS A 212 -10.08 -23.84 -10.14
C LYS A 212 -9.07 -24.92 -10.52
N ARG A 213 -8.99 -25.26 -11.79
CA ARG A 213 -8.02 -26.23 -12.28
C ARG A 213 -6.58 -25.75 -12.05
N PHE A 214 -6.28 -24.50 -12.38
CA PHE A 214 -4.97 -23.92 -12.08
C PHE A 214 -4.66 -23.94 -10.58
N HIS A 215 -5.60 -23.58 -9.71
CA HIS A 215 -5.43 -23.66 -8.26
C HIS A 215 -5.09 -25.10 -7.83
N SER A 216 -5.79 -26.08 -8.39
CA SER A 216 -5.53 -27.50 -8.11
C SER A 216 -4.13 -27.92 -8.57
N GLU A 217 -3.71 -27.54 -9.75
CA GLU A 217 -2.40 -27.88 -10.32
C GLU A 217 -1.26 -27.32 -9.49
N ILE A 218 -1.28 -26.01 -9.20
CA ILE A 218 -0.19 -25.35 -8.46
C ILE A 218 -0.16 -25.78 -6.99
N LEU A 219 -1.30 -25.91 -6.34
CA LEU A 219 -1.35 -26.26 -4.93
C LEU A 219 -1.01 -27.75 -4.65
N ASN A 220 -1.26 -28.65 -5.60
CA ASN A 220 -0.80 -30.04 -5.52
C ASN A 220 0.63 -30.23 -6.03
N HIS A 221 1.25 -29.22 -6.66
CA HIS A 221 2.63 -29.32 -7.07
C HIS A 221 3.54 -29.55 -5.85
N VAL A 222 4.35 -30.60 -5.91
CA VAL A 222 5.36 -30.92 -4.89
C VAL A 222 6.64 -30.16 -5.24
N ASN A 223 7.01 -29.21 -4.40
CA ASN A 223 8.26 -28.50 -4.56
C ASN A 223 9.44 -29.46 -4.40
N PRO A 224 10.31 -29.65 -5.41
CA PRO A 224 11.37 -30.65 -5.37
C PRO A 224 12.44 -30.36 -4.31
N TYR A 225 12.57 -29.12 -3.86
CA TYR A 225 13.56 -28.69 -2.86
C TYR A 225 13.06 -28.87 -1.41
N THR A 226 11.75 -28.85 -1.19
CA THR A 226 11.15 -29.05 0.14
C THR A 226 10.56 -30.44 0.31
N GLY A 227 10.22 -31.13 -0.79
CA GLY A 227 9.54 -32.41 -0.80
C GLY A 227 8.06 -32.34 -0.36
N ILE A 228 7.48 -31.12 -0.28
CA ILE A 228 6.13 -30.86 0.25
C ILE A 228 5.29 -30.23 -0.85
N ALA A 229 4.03 -30.66 -0.99
CA ALA A 229 3.08 -29.98 -1.85
C ALA A 229 2.73 -28.60 -1.29
N TYR A 230 2.54 -27.59 -2.14
CA TYR A 230 2.27 -26.23 -1.66
C TYR A 230 1.05 -26.15 -0.75
N LYS A 231 -0.01 -26.91 -1.02
CA LYS A 231 -1.19 -26.98 -0.16
C LYS A 231 -0.90 -27.44 1.27
N ASP A 232 0.14 -28.25 1.45
CA ASP A 232 0.50 -28.86 2.74
C ASP A 232 1.70 -28.15 3.41
N ASP A 233 2.25 -27.10 2.78
CA ASP A 233 3.40 -26.39 3.29
C ASP A 233 3.00 -25.27 4.26
N ALA A 234 3.34 -25.43 5.53
CA ALA A 234 3.04 -24.47 6.59
C ALA A 234 3.75 -23.10 6.42
N SER A 235 4.79 -23.03 5.58
CA SER A 235 5.44 -21.74 5.29
C SER A 235 4.64 -20.84 4.36
N ILE A 236 3.56 -21.33 3.74
CA ILE A 236 2.54 -20.46 3.15
C ILE A 236 1.68 -19.92 4.28
N GLY A 237 1.90 -18.64 4.61
CA GLY A 237 1.21 -17.97 5.72
C GLY A 237 -0.21 -17.55 5.38
N MET A 238 -0.47 -17.22 4.12
CA MET A 238 -1.79 -16.80 3.64
C MET A 238 -1.89 -16.90 2.12
N MET A 239 -3.12 -16.96 1.61
CA MET A 239 -3.43 -17.06 0.19
C MET A 239 -4.47 -16.04 -0.25
N GLU A 240 -4.41 -15.64 -1.51
CA GLU A 240 -5.32 -14.72 -2.16
C GLU A 240 -5.89 -15.33 -3.43
N LEU A 241 -7.22 -15.29 -3.57
CA LEU A 241 -7.91 -15.88 -4.73
C LEU A 241 -7.75 -15.04 -5.99
N ALA A 242 -7.87 -13.71 -5.87
CA ALA A 242 -7.79 -12.82 -7.03
C ALA A 242 -7.29 -11.42 -6.66
N ASN A 243 -6.20 -10.97 -7.30
CA ASN A 243 -5.66 -9.63 -7.11
C ASN A 243 -6.53 -8.57 -7.78
N GLU A 244 -6.99 -7.58 -6.99
CA GLU A 244 -7.66 -6.37 -7.49
C GLU A 244 -8.71 -6.64 -8.59
N ASN A 245 -9.43 -7.74 -8.52
CA ASN A 245 -10.35 -8.16 -9.55
C ASN A 245 -11.70 -8.53 -8.95
N SER A 246 -12.77 -7.92 -9.47
CA SER A 246 -14.15 -8.21 -9.13
C SER A 246 -15.07 -7.74 -10.26
N ILE A 247 -16.21 -8.38 -10.41
CA ILE A 247 -17.25 -7.95 -11.34
C ILE A 247 -17.76 -6.55 -11.00
N VAL A 248 -17.86 -6.24 -9.70
CA VAL A 248 -18.31 -4.95 -9.20
C VAL A 248 -17.33 -3.84 -9.59
N TYR A 249 -16.04 -4.05 -9.37
CA TYR A 249 -15.03 -3.09 -9.80
C TYR A 249 -15.06 -2.87 -11.31
N SER A 250 -15.24 -3.92 -12.08
CA SER A 250 -15.29 -3.84 -13.55
C SER A 250 -16.48 -3.01 -14.02
N TRP A 251 -17.61 -3.11 -13.34
CA TRP A 251 -18.79 -2.28 -13.61
C TRP A 251 -18.58 -0.81 -13.24
N PHE A 252 -18.04 -0.55 -12.03
CA PHE A 252 -17.87 0.82 -11.51
C PHE A 252 -16.65 1.55 -12.10
N SER A 253 -15.72 0.84 -12.70
CA SER A 253 -14.52 1.44 -13.30
C SER A 253 -14.88 2.57 -14.27
N PRO A 254 -14.15 3.70 -14.24
CA PRO A 254 -14.34 4.79 -15.21
C PRO A 254 -14.23 4.36 -16.67
N LYS A 255 -13.51 3.27 -16.92
CA LYS A 255 -13.30 2.70 -18.27
C LYS A 255 -14.46 1.83 -18.75
N HIS A 256 -15.54 1.70 -17.98
CA HIS A 256 -16.79 1.02 -18.36
C HIS A 256 -16.60 -0.30 -19.13
N LYS A 257 -15.85 -1.22 -18.54
CA LYS A 257 -15.49 -2.46 -19.23
C LYS A 257 -16.70 -3.31 -19.66
N PHE A 258 -17.80 -3.21 -18.92
CA PHE A 258 -19.07 -3.87 -19.28
C PHE A 258 -19.73 -3.32 -20.54
N THR A 259 -19.54 -2.06 -20.89
CA THR A 259 -20.07 -1.52 -22.16
C THR A 259 -19.29 -2.03 -23.37
N ALA A 260 -18.10 -2.57 -23.15
CA ALA A 260 -17.23 -3.15 -24.18
C ALA A 260 -17.35 -4.68 -24.29
N LEU A 261 -18.36 -5.30 -23.65
CA LEU A 261 -18.57 -6.73 -23.78
C LEU A 261 -18.95 -7.08 -25.23
N VAL A 262 -18.24 -8.09 -25.74
CA VAL A 262 -18.44 -8.64 -27.07
C VAL A 262 -19.21 -9.96 -27.03
N GLU A 263 -19.75 -10.40 -28.16
CA GLU A 263 -20.39 -11.71 -28.23
C GLU A 263 -19.34 -12.85 -28.15
N PRO A 264 -19.64 -13.96 -27.47
CA PRO A 264 -20.96 -14.33 -26.89
C PRO A 264 -21.19 -13.78 -25.45
N TYR A 265 -20.20 -13.22 -24.78
CA TYR A 265 -20.24 -12.84 -23.35
C TYR A 265 -21.34 -11.84 -23.03
N LYS A 266 -21.65 -10.95 -23.97
CA LYS A 266 -22.74 -9.98 -23.81
C LYS A 266 -24.10 -10.67 -23.73
N SER A 267 -24.38 -11.60 -24.65
CA SER A 267 -25.64 -12.36 -24.67
C SER A 267 -25.78 -13.26 -23.44
N GLU A 268 -24.70 -13.96 -23.04
CA GLU A 268 -24.67 -14.81 -21.85
C GLU A 268 -24.97 -13.99 -20.57
N MET A 269 -24.43 -12.77 -20.48
CA MET A 269 -24.68 -11.88 -19.34
C MET A 269 -26.11 -11.35 -19.33
N ILE A 270 -26.68 -11.02 -20.51
CA ILE A 270 -28.08 -10.60 -20.64
C ILE A 270 -29.02 -11.75 -20.23
N GLU A 271 -28.71 -12.97 -20.60
CA GLU A 271 -29.49 -14.16 -20.22
C GLU A 271 -29.50 -14.34 -18.69
N LYS A 272 -28.35 -14.31 -18.04
CA LYS A 272 -28.24 -14.39 -16.57
C LYS A 272 -29.02 -13.27 -15.87
N TRP A 273 -28.92 -12.05 -16.38
CA TRP A 273 -29.66 -10.89 -15.84
C TRP A 273 -31.18 -11.07 -15.97
N ASN A 274 -31.67 -11.48 -17.15
CA ASN A 274 -33.09 -11.68 -17.38
C ASN A 274 -33.64 -12.86 -16.59
N GLY A 275 -32.87 -13.95 -16.41
CA GLY A 275 -33.21 -15.06 -15.53
C GLY A 275 -33.42 -14.59 -14.11
N TRP A 276 -32.47 -13.86 -13.55
CA TRP A 276 -32.57 -13.30 -12.20
C TRP A 276 -33.78 -12.36 -12.02
N LEU A 277 -34.03 -11.49 -13.01
CA LEU A 277 -35.21 -10.63 -12.98
C LEU A 277 -36.54 -11.41 -13.03
N LEU A 278 -36.57 -12.48 -13.84
CA LEU A 278 -37.75 -13.34 -13.95
C LEU A 278 -38.01 -14.05 -12.62
N ASP A 279 -36.97 -14.58 -11.98
CA ASP A 279 -37.11 -15.22 -10.66
C ASP A 279 -37.58 -14.24 -9.59
N LYS A 280 -37.13 -12.97 -9.64
CA LYS A 280 -37.49 -11.93 -8.68
C LYS A 280 -38.90 -11.37 -8.87
N TYR A 281 -39.33 -11.14 -10.10
CA TYR A 281 -40.54 -10.41 -10.44
C TYR A 281 -41.65 -11.25 -11.08
N GLY A 282 -41.34 -12.40 -11.60
CA GLY A 282 -42.26 -13.32 -12.27
C GLY A 282 -42.68 -12.88 -13.67
N ASP A 283 -43.00 -11.61 -13.87
CA ASP A 283 -43.44 -11.09 -15.17
C ASP A 283 -42.99 -9.63 -15.45
N THR A 284 -43.18 -9.19 -16.69
CA THR A 284 -42.75 -7.88 -17.17
C THR A 284 -43.57 -6.72 -16.56
N GLU A 285 -44.86 -6.91 -16.27
CA GLU A 285 -45.72 -5.85 -15.75
C GLU A 285 -45.39 -5.58 -14.27
N THR A 286 -45.12 -6.63 -13.49
CA THR A 286 -44.63 -6.52 -12.12
C THR A 286 -43.25 -5.79 -12.09
N LEU A 287 -42.35 -6.14 -13.01
CA LEU A 287 -41.05 -5.47 -13.17
C LEU A 287 -41.23 -3.98 -13.50
N LYS A 288 -42.11 -3.63 -14.46
CA LYS A 288 -42.36 -2.23 -14.82
C LYS A 288 -42.90 -1.42 -13.64
N LYS A 289 -43.81 -1.99 -12.87
CA LYS A 289 -44.38 -1.32 -11.69
C LYS A 289 -43.29 -1.04 -10.67
N ALA A 290 -42.45 -2.02 -10.38
CA ALA A 290 -41.31 -1.85 -9.43
C ALA A 290 -40.32 -0.79 -9.91
N TRP A 291 -39.95 -0.80 -11.20
CA TRP A 291 -38.95 0.16 -11.73
C TRP A 291 -39.52 1.57 -11.95
N ALA A 292 -40.82 1.73 -12.00
CA ALA A 292 -41.50 3.03 -12.01
C ALA A 292 -41.54 3.67 -10.62
N GLU A 293 -41.41 2.90 -9.56
CA GLU A 293 -41.42 3.43 -8.19
C GLU A 293 -40.11 4.25 -7.93
N GLY A 294 -40.30 5.51 -7.55
CA GLY A 294 -39.21 6.44 -7.31
C GLY A 294 -38.43 6.85 -8.57
N ALA A 295 -38.87 6.49 -9.78
CA ALA A 295 -38.26 6.88 -11.01
C ALA A 295 -38.43 8.39 -11.30
N GLU A 296 -37.40 9.04 -11.79
CA GLU A 296 -37.41 10.45 -12.23
C GLU A 296 -37.73 10.58 -13.73
N ALA A 297 -37.99 9.47 -14.43
CA ALA A 297 -38.28 9.40 -15.84
C ALA A 297 -39.33 8.29 -16.15
N ASP A 298 -39.93 8.34 -17.34
CA ASP A 298 -40.86 7.29 -17.77
C ASP A 298 -40.15 5.95 -17.94
N VAL A 299 -40.61 4.92 -17.27
CA VAL A 299 -40.06 3.56 -17.34
C VAL A 299 -40.09 2.99 -18.75
N ALA A 300 -40.95 3.49 -19.64
CA ALA A 300 -40.96 3.12 -21.04
C ALA A 300 -39.66 3.47 -21.79
N GLN A 301 -38.87 4.38 -21.27
CA GLN A 301 -37.53 4.70 -21.83
C GLN A 301 -36.54 3.54 -21.69
N ILE A 302 -36.64 2.77 -20.60
CA ILE A 302 -35.74 1.65 -20.31
C ILE A 302 -36.39 0.29 -20.54
N LEU A 303 -37.71 0.22 -20.52
CA LEU A 303 -38.51 -0.98 -20.73
C LEU A 303 -39.61 -0.74 -21.75
N PRO A 304 -39.29 -0.42 -23.01
CA PRO A 304 -40.28 -0.22 -24.07
C PRO A 304 -41.02 -1.55 -24.38
N ARG A 305 -42.12 -1.48 -25.12
CA ARG A 305 -42.93 -2.66 -25.52
C ARG A 305 -42.15 -3.75 -26.27
N SER A 306 -41.00 -3.41 -26.88
CA SER A 306 -40.11 -4.36 -27.54
C SER A 306 -39.27 -5.21 -26.56
N LYS A 307 -39.13 -4.79 -25.29
CA LYS A 307 -38.37 -5.45 -24.22
C LYS A 307 -39.32 -6.14 -23.25
N SER A 308 -38.98 -7.37 -22.86
CA SER A 308 -39.78 -8.09 -21.85
C SER A 308 -38.95 -9.25 -21.24
N LEU A 309 -39.33 -9.67 -20.05
CA LEU A 309 -38.76 -10.86 -19.40
C LEU A 309 -39.06 -12.13 -20.22
N LYS A 310 -40.26 -12.22 -20.82
CA LYS A 310 -40.62 -13.35 -21.69
C LYS A 310 -39.69 -13.48 -22.90
N LYS A 311 -39.16 -12.36 -23.42
CA LYS A 311 -38.22 -12.35 -24.54
C LYS A 311 -36.77 -12.50 -24.09
N GLY A 312 -36.47 -12.41 -22.78
CA GLY A 312 -35.12 -12.44 -22.25
C GLY A 312 -34.20 -11.31 -22.74
N ASN A 313 -34.76 -10.14 -23.04
CA ASN A 313 -34.05 -9.06 -23.70
C ASN A 313 -34.09 -7.72 -22.96
N VAL A 314 -34.30 -7.75 -21.65
CA VAL A 314 -34.22 -6.57 -20.79
C VAL A 314 -32.73 -6.23 -20.57
N ASP A 315 -32.36 -4.99 -20.91
CA ASP A 315 -30.98 -4.53 -20.77
C ASP A 315 -30.63 -4.24 -19.30
N TRP A 316 -29.36 -4.43 -18.94
CA TRP A 316 -28.84 -3.93 -17.67
C TRP A 316 -28.72 -2.40 -17.69
N PRO A 317 -28.63 -1.72 -16.49
CA PRO A 317 -28.53 -0.26 -16.44
C PRO A 317 -27.19 0.21 -16.99
N TYR A 318 -27.21 1.37 -17.65
CA TYR A 318 -26.03 2.11 -18.01
C TYR A 318 -25.75 3.19 -16.95
N LYS A 319 -24.50 3.47 -16.67
CA LYS A 319 -24.07 4.35 -15.59
C LYS A 319 -24.69 5.76 -15.65
N TYR A 320 -24.92 6.28 -16.83
CA TYR A 320 -25.50 7.61 -17.02
C TYR A 320 -26.99 7.73 -16.65
N ASN A 321 -27.73 6.63 -16.54
CA ASN A 321 -29.16 6.65 -16.21
C ASN A 321 -29.50 6.02 -14.85
N TRP A 322 -28.50 5.82 -13.98
CA TRP A 322 -28.73 5.19 -12.68
C TRP A 322 -29.64 5.99 -11.75
N SER A 323 -29.40 7.32 -11.67
CA SER A 323 -30.19 8.21 -10.83
C SER A 323 -31.66 8.29 -11.26
N LEU A 324 -31.94 8.08 -12.55
CA LEU A 324 -33.28 8.16 -13.10
C LEU A 324 -34.16 6.98 -12.70
N PHE A 325 -33.58 5.83 -12.41
CA PHE A 325 -34.29 4.58 -12.11
C PHE A 325 -33.65 3.86 -10.90
N PRO A 326 -33.89 4.37 -9.68
CA PRO A 326 -33.23 3.86 -8.47
C PRO A 326 -33.44 2.36 -8.23
N GLN A 327 -34.65 1.86 -8.40
CA GLN A 327 -34.94 0.44 -8.18
C GLN A 327 -34.22 -0.46 -9.18
N ARG A 328 -34.13 -0.07 -10.43
CA ARG A 328 -33.37 -0.81 -11.44
C ARG A 328 -31.86 -0.84 -11.10
N ALA A 329 -31.34 0.26 -10.58
CA ALA A 329 -29.94 0.34 -10.14
C ALA A 329 -29.67 -0.57 -8.92
N ASN A 330 -30.61 -0.58 -7.96
CA ASN A 330 -30.54 -1.47 -6.79
C ASN A 330 -30.60 -2.94 -7.21
N ASP A 331 -31.52 -3.30 -8.10
CA ASP A 331 -31.65 -4.66 -8.62
C ASP A 331 -30.34 -5.13 -9.28
N PHE A 332 -29.73 -4.28 -10.08
CA PHE A 332 -28.48 -4.64 -10.74
C PHE A 332 -27.32 -4.76 -9.74
N THR A 333 -27.30 -3.95 -8.70
CA THR A 333 -26.31 -4.06 -7.60
C THR A 333 -26.48 -5.39 -6.86
N GLU A 334 -27.72 -5.77 -6.55
CA GLU A 334 -28.04 -7.06 -5.91
C GLU A 334 -27.63 -8.24 -6.80
N PHE A 335 -27.89 -8.15 -8.10
CA PHE A 335 -27.49 -9.16 -9.08
C PHE A 335 -25.95 -9.28 -9.16
N LEU A 336 -25.22 -8.16 -9.24
CA LEU A 336 -23.75 -8.18 -9.25
C LEU A 336 -23.19 -8.75 -7.94
N ALA A 337 -23.79 -8.43 -6.81
CA ALA A 337 -23.37 -8.95 -5.51
C ALA A 337 -23.58 -10.47 -5.41
N LEU A 338 -24.66 -10.99 -5.98
CA LEU A 338 -24.92 -12.43 -6.06
C LEU A 338 -23.83 -13.13 -6.91
N LEU A 339 -23.50 -12.58 -8.08
CA LEU A 339 -22.47 -13.13 -8.94
C LEU A 339 -21.09 -13.10 -8.28
N GLU A 340 -20.74 -11.99 -7.64
CA GLU A 340 -19.47 -11.86 -6.93
C GLU A 340 -19.38 -12.83 -5.75
N SER A 341 -20.46 -12.95 -4.96
CA SER A 341 -20.52 -13.91 -3.86
C SER A 341 -20.33 -15.34 -4.37
N GLY A 342 -21.03 -15.71 -5.44
CA GLY A 342 -20.91 -17.04 -6.05
C GLY A 342 -19.49 -17.35 -6.52
N TYR A 343 -18.83 -16.38 -7.14
CA TYR A 343 -17.45 -16.51 -7.60
C TYR A 343 -16.47 -16.74 -6.44
N PHE A 344 -16.43 -15.82 -5.47
CA PHE A 344 -15.47 -15.94 -4.36
C PHE A 344 -15.76 -17.12 -3.45
N THR A 345 -17.04 -17.38 -3.13
CA THR A 345 -17.42 -18.55 -2.34
C THR A 345 -17.06 -19.85 -3.07
N GLY A 346 -17.34 -19.91 -4.38
CA GLY A 346 -17.03 -21.11 -5.19
C GLY A 346 -15.52 -21.39 -5.28
N LEU A 347 -14.68 -20.36 -5.38
CA LEU A 347 -13.22 -20.52 -5.34
C LEU A 347 -12.72 -20.85 -3.91
N TYR A 348 -13.28 -20.20 -2.90
CA TYR A 348 -12.96 -20.46 -1.49
C TYR A 348 -13.27 -21.91 -1.12
N ASP A 349 -14.48 -22.40 -1.43
CA ASP A 349 -14.89 -23.78 -1.17
C ASP A 349 -14.01 -24.77 -1.94
N ASN A 350 -13.63 -24.45 -3.17
CA ASN A 350 -12.69 -25.28 -3.91
C ASN A 350 -11.33 -25.40 -3.19
N THR A 351 -10.81 -24.30 -2.65
CA THR A 351 -9.53 -24.36 -1.92
C THR A 351 -9.69 -25.04 -0.55
N LYS A 352 -10.71 -24.72 0.21
CA LYS A 352 -10.90 -25.26 1.58
C LYS A 352 -11.46 -26.68 1.61
N ALA A 353 -12.56 -26.93 0.89
CA ALA A 353 -13.25 -28.22 0.96
C ALA A 353 -12.62 -29.28 0.02
N ASN A 354 -12.31 -28.90 -1.24
CA ASN A 354 -11.81 -29.84 -2.22
C ASN A 354 -10.29 -30.07 -2.09
N LEU A 355 -9.50 -28.99 -2.02
CA LEU A 355 -8.04 -29.07 -1.91
C LEU A 355 -7.56 -29.22 -0.46
N LYS A 356 -8.44 -28.98 0.53
CA LYS A 356 -8.22 -29.15 1.97
C LYS A 356 -7.07 -28.32 2.53
N ILE A 357 -6.88 -27.10 2.00
CA ILE A 357 -5.84 -26.21 2.50
C ILE A 357 -6.16 -25.72 3.92
N ARG A 358 -5.11 -25.64 4.76
CA ARG A 358 -5.21 -25.14 6.13
C ARG A 358 -4.98 -23.63 6.23
N GLN A 359 -4.20 -23.08 5.33
CA GLN A 359 -3.81 -21.67 5.29
C GLN A 359 -5.04 -20.75 5.18
N PRO A 360 -5.00 -19.54 5.79
CA PRO A 360 -6.06 -18.55 5.61
C PRO A 360 -6.12 -18.04 4.17
N VAL A 361 -7.35 -17.79 3.70
CA VAL A 361 -7.65 -17.37 2.33
C VAL A 361 -8.46 -16.09 2.34
N THR A 362 -8.08 -15.12 1.51
CA THR A 362 -8.89 -13.93 1.18
C THR A 362 -9.38 -13.98 -0.26
N GLY A 363 -10.44 -13.24 -0.57
CA GLY A 363 -10.99 -13.14 -1.92
C GLY A 363 -10.19 -12.19 -2.79
N THR A 364 -10.49 -10.91 -2.65
CA THR A 364 -9.79 -9.78 -3.28
C THR A 364 -9.66 -8.63 -2.27
N GLN A 365 -9.03 -7.54 -2.68
CA GLN A 365 -8.80 -6.39 -1.81
C GLN A 365 -10.11 -5.60 -1.58
N LEU A 366 -10.27 -5.10 -0.35
CA LEU A 366 -11.33 -4.15 -0.01
C LEU A 366 -11.24 -2.92 -0.94
N GLY A 367 -12.40 -2.42 -1.37
CA GLY A 367 -12.48 -1.35 -2.37
C GLY A 367 -12.59 -1.85 -3.82
N TYR A 368 -12.33 -3.13 -4.08
CA TYR A 368 -12.57 -3.76 -5.38
C TYR A 368 -13.87 -4.57 -5.39
N GLY A 369 -14.21 -5.24 -4.30
CA GLY A 369 -15.44 -6.02 -4.14
C GLY A 369 -16.34 -5.50 -3.01
N PHE A 370 -17.47 -6.14 -2.80
CA PHE A 370 -18.38 -5.83 -1.67
C PHE A 370 -17.76 -6.26 -0.35
N ASN A 371 -17.78 -5.40 0.66
CA ASN A 371 -17.25 -5.70 1.99
C ASN A 371 -17.88 -6.94 2.60
N ARG A 372 -19.21 -7.14 2.43
CA ARG A 372 -19.92 -8.32 2.92
C ARG A 372 -19.42 -9.63 2.31
N VAL A 373 -19.03 -9.62 1.03
CA VAL A 373 -18.45 -10.78 0.35
C VAL A 373 -17.07 -11.08 0.89
N GLN A 374 -16.23 -10.04 1.04
CA GLN A 374 -14.88 -10.20 1.57
C GLN A 374 -14.89 -10.58 3.07
N ALA A 375 -15.88 -10.12 3.84
CA ALA A 375 -16.07 -10.51 5.23
C ALA A 375 -16.37 -12.01 5.43
N ALA A 376 -16.86 -12.70 4.40
CA ALA A 376 -17.07 -14.15 4.42
C ALA A 376 -15.76 -14.96 4.28
N MET A 377 -14.65 -14.34 3.88
CA MET A 377 -13.34 -14.98 3.76
C MET A 377 -12.64 -15.11 5.13
N ASP A 378 -11.50 -15.79 5.21
CA ASP A 378 -10.77 -15.96 6.48
C ASP A 378 -10.21 -14.65 7.02
N TYR A 379 -9.77 -13.75 6.16
CA TYR A 379 -9.25 -12.41 6.50
C TYR A 379 -9.55 -11.41 5.38
N CYS A 380 -9.35 -10.12 5.68
CA CYS A 380 -9.56 -9.04 4.72
C CYS A 380 -8.23 -8.35 4.40
N ASP A 381 -8.06 -8.00 3.14
CA ASP A 381 -6.88 -7.36 2.59
C ASP A 381 -7.20 -6.05 1.90
N ILE A 382 -6.23 -5.14 1.82
CA ILE A 382 -6.36 -3.87 1.10
C ILE A 382 -5.03 -3.44 0.50
N HIS A 383 -5.11 -2.62 -0.55
CA HIS A 383 -3.96 -1.89 -1.11
C HIS A 383 -4.07 -0.40 -0.81
N GLY A 384 -2.92 0.27 -0.68
CA GLY A 384 -2.86 1.70 -0.49
C GLY A 384 -1.56 2.31 -1.01
N TYR A 385 -1.68 3.47 -1.66
CA TYR A 385 -0.53 4.20 -2.17
C TYR A 385 -0.67 5.68 -1.84
N TRP A 386 0.43 6.32 -1.48
CA TRP A 386 0.53 7.76 -1.43
C TRP A 386 1.17 8.26 -2.71
N CYS A 387 0.46 9.09 -3.47
CA CYS A 387 0.96 9.64 -4.73
C CYS A 387 1.29 8.58 -5.80
N HIS A 388 0.36 7.65 -6.06
CA HIS A 388 0.52 6.63 -7.11
C HIS A 388 0.93 7.26 -8.46
N PRO A 389 1.90 6.68 -9.18
CA PRO A 389 2.31 7.17 -10.49
C PRO A 389 1.16 7.20 -11.51
N ALA A 390 1.17 8.22 -12.36
CA ALA A 390 0.31 8.34 -13.53
C ALA A 390 1.14 8.13 -14.81
N PHE A 391 0.51 7.54 -15.84
CA PHE A 391 1.17 7.12 -17.08
C PHE A 391 0.53 7.79 -18.30
N PRO A 392 0.94 9.02 -18.67
CA PRO A 392 0.39 9.73 -19.82
C PRO A 392 0.65 9.02 -21.15
N GLY A 393 1.79 8.32 -21.28
CA GLY A 393 2.17 7.57 -22.49
C GLY A 393 1.42 6.25 -22.68
N GLY A 394 0.66 5.83 -21.68
CA GLY A 394 -0.05 4.56 -21.70
C GLY A 394 0.11 3.79 -20.41
N LYS A 395 -0.70 2.74 -20.22
CA LYS A 395 -0.73 1.99 -18.99
C LYS A 395 0.62 1.30 -18.71
N TRP A 396 1.24 1.63 -17.57
CA TRP A 396 2.54 1.10 -17.14
C TRP A 396 3.71 1.42 -18.08
N ASP A 397 3.62 2.55 -18.79
CA ASP A 397 4.75 3.06 -19.58
C ASP A 397 5.83 3.62 -18.65
N THR A 398 6.90 2.84 -18.46
CA THR A 398 8.04 3.21 -17.61
C THR A 398 8.93 4.30 -18.22
N THR A 399 8.70 4.67 -19.47
CA THR A 399 9.44 5.73 -20.19
C THR A 399 8.74 7.08 -20.09
N HIS A 400 7.42 7.10 -19.81
CA HIS A 400 6.65 8.34 -19.68
C HIS A 400 5.64 8.26 -18.53
N TRP A 401 6.05 8.73 -17.37
CA TRP A 401 5.25 8.71 -16.16
C TRP A 401 5.54 9.91 -15.27
N ASN A 402 4.65 10.21 -14.35
CA ASN A 402 4.79 11.27 -13.38
C ASN A 402 4.08 10.91 -12.09
N LEU A 403 4.38 11.64 -11.03
CA LEU A 403 3.70 11.51 -9.75
C LEU A 403 3.55 12.86 -9.06
N ARG A 404 2.77 12.86 -7.99
CA ARG A 404 2.67 14.01 -7.10
C ARG A 404 3.75 13.92 -6.02
N ASN A 405 4.57 14.98 -5.91
CA ASN A 405 5.59 15.12 -4.86
C ASN A 405 4.98 15.82 -3.65
N GLY A 406 5.03 15.20 -2.49
CA GLY A 406 4.53 15.77 -1.26
C GLY A 406 4.61 14.84 -0.07
N SER A 407 4.78 15.40 1.12
CA SER A 407 4.70 14.65 2.37
C SER A 407 3.26 14.42 2.79
N VAL A 408 2.97 13.23 3.30
CA VAL A 408 1.64 12.87 3.79
C VAL A 408 1.26 13.63 5.07
N VAL A 409 2.22 14.17 5.81
CA VAL A 409 1.97 15.00 7.00
C VAL A 409 1.29 16.33 6.66
N ASN A 410 1.47 16.81 5.43
CA ASN A 410 0.78 17.99 4.90
C ASN A 410 -0.38 17.60 4.00
N SER A 411 -0.98 16.47 4.22
CA SER A 411 -1.89 15.85 3.29
C SER A 411 -3.01 16.77 2.81
N TYR A 412 -3.28 16.66 1.54
CA TYR A 412 -4.37 17.34 0.87
C TYR A 412 -5.71 16.79 1.37
N GLY A 413 -6.43 17.59 2.12
CA GLY A 413 -7.80 17.35 2.53
C GLY A 413 -7.99 16.71 3.91
N HIS A 414 -7.29 15.63 4.28
CA HIS A 414 -7.51 14.96 5.57
C HIS A 414 -6.21 14.60 6.26
N PRO A 415 -6.07 14.84 7.59
CA PRO A 415 -4.91 14.37 8.34
C PRO A 415 -4.81 12.85 8.25
N GLY A 416 -3.58 12.36 8.10
CA GLY A 416 -3.30 10.94 7.96
C GLY A 416 -3.67 10.30 6.62
N ASN A 417 -4.47 10.96 5.81
CA ASN A 417 -4.88 10.57 4.45
C ASN A 417 -4.93 9.05 4.19
N THR A 418 -3.90 8.47 3.54
CA THR A 418 -3.85 7.04 3.19
C THR A 418 -3.98 6.14 4.43
N PHE A 419 -3.32 6.46 5.54
CA PHE A 419 -3.35 5.64 6.76
C PHE A 419 -4.72 5.62 7.41
N THR A 420 -5.40 6.76 7.47
CA THR A 420 -6.76 6.83 8.00
C THR A 420 -7.77 6.11 7.11
N LYS A 421 -7.59 6.17 5.79
CA LYS A 421 -8.41 5.40 4.84
C LYS A 421 -8.26 3.90 5.02
N LEU A 422 -7.02 3.42 5.17
CA LEU A 422 -6.75 2.00 5.42
C LEU A 422 -7.41 1.54 6.72
N ALA A 423 -7.29 2.32 7.79
CA ALA A 423 -7.89 1.99 9.07
C ALA A 423 -9.43 1.97 9.03
N GLN A 424 -10.04 2.89 8.28
CA GLN A 424 -11.50 2.92 8.09
C GLN A 424 -12.00 1.72 7.28
N ALA A 425 -11.24 1.29 6.28
CA ALA A 425 -11.62 0.16 5.43
C ALA A 425 -11.54 -1.20 6.14
N ARG A 426 -10.73 -1.32 7.20
CA ARG A 426 -10.61 -2.55 7.99
C ARG A 426 -11.99 -3.06 8.41
N ILE A 427 -12.29 -4.33 8.16
CA ILE A 427 -13.50 -4.96 8.69
C ILE A 427 -13.24 -5.41 10.13
N LEU A 428 -14.03 -4.89 11.06
CA LEU A 428 -13.91 -5.23 12.48
C LEU A 428 -14.27 -6.70 12.71
N GLY A 429 -13.48 -7.38 13.55
CA GLY A 429 -13.66 -8.79 13.86
C GLY A 429 -12.93 -9.77 12.94
N LYS A 430 -12.18 -9.26 11.95
CA LYS A 430 -11.36 -10.06 11.02
C LYS A 430 -9.88 -9.66 11.11
N PRO A 431 -8.94 -10.61 10.90
CA PRO A 431 -7.55 -10.23 10.61
C PRO A 431 -7.51 -9.32 9.39
N PHE A 432 -6.67 -8.29 9.46
CA PHE A 432 -6.57 -7.29 8.40
C PHE A 432 -5.14 -7.16 7.92
N THR A 433 -4.96 -7.19 6.61
CA THR A 433 -3.67 -7.08 5.95
C THR A 433 -3.63 -5.90 4.98
N VAL A 434 -2.47 -5.31 4.82
CA VAL A 434 -2.16 -4.34 3.78
C VAL A 434 -1.08 -4.99 2.92
N SER A 435 -1.49 -5.69 1.86
CA SER A 435 -0.58 -6.50 1.06
C SER A 435 0.17 -5.71 -0.02
N GLU A 436 -0.25 -4.48 -0.29
CA GLU A 436 0.50 -3.51 -1.11
C GLU A 436 0.40 -2.13 -0.51
N TYR A 437 1.55 -1.54 -0.22
CA TYR A 437 1.65 -0.15 0.20
C TYR A 437 2.96 0.47 -0.30
N ASP A 438 2.91 1.72 -0.79
CA ASP A 438 4.11 2.49 -1.07
C ASP A 438 3.88 4.00 -1.06
N HIS A 439 4.97 4.72 -0.75
CA HIS A 439 5.27 6.08 -1.19
C HIS A 439 6.29 5.96 -2.33
N PRO A 440 5.87 6.03 -3.60
CA PRO A 440 6.73 5.72 -4.74
C PRO A 440 8.00 6.56 -4.81
N ASN A 441 9.06 5.95 -5.34
CA ASN A 441 10.32 6.64 -5.59
C ASN A 441 10.11 7.81 -6.55
N LEU A 442 10.95 8.79 -6.46
CA LEU A 442 10.93 10.18 -6.86
C LEU A 442 10.13 11.11 -5.93
N ASN A 443 9.14 10.66 -5.17
CA ASN A 443 8.62 11.50 -4.10
C ASN A 443 9.77 11.77 -3.11
N PHE A 444 10.15 13.02 -2.94
CA PHE A 444 11.27 13.42 -2.08
C PHE A 444 11.08 13.05 -0.60
N TYR A 445 9.84 12.80 -0.21
CA TYR A 445 9.43 12.49 1.16
C TYR A 445 9.16 10.99 1.37
N CYS A 446 9.49 10.12 0.43
CA CYS A 446 9.07 8.71 0.47
C CYS A 446 9.62 7.89 1.65
N ALA A 447 10.66 8.36 2.34
CA ALA A 447 11.17 7.74 3.56
C ALA A 447 10.13 7.69 4.71
N GLU A 448 9.13 8.57 4.71
CA GLU A 448 8.05 8.60 5.70
C GLU A 448 7.13 7.37 5.63
N GLY A 449 6.95 6.79 4.43
CA GLY A 449 5.90 5.82 4.15
C GLY A 449 5.93 4.60 5.04
N ASN A 450 7.05 3.89 5.07
CA ASN A 450 7.18 2.64 5.82
C ASN A 450 7.14 2.82 7.33
N VAL A 451 7.79 3.87 7.86
CA VAL A 451 7.81 4.13 9.31
C VAL A 451 6.42 4.51 9.83
N MET A 452 5.67 5.31 9.07
CA MET A 452 4.31 5.66 9.44
C MET A 452 3.35 4.47 9.30
N LEU A 453 3.48 3.67 8.24
CA LEU A 453 2.67 2.47 8.06
C LEU A 453 2.87 1.48 9.21
N ALA A 454 4.12 1.23 9.61
CA ALA A 454 4.44 0.31 10.68
C ALA A 454 3.88 0.80 12.03
N ALA A 455 4.04 2.09 12.34
CA ALA A 455 3.53 2.69 13.57
C ALA A 455 1.99 2.66 13.61
N MET A 456 1.33 3.09 12.53
CA MET A 456 -0.13 3.09 12.44
C MET A 456 -0.70 1.67 12.44
N GLY A 457 -0.08 0.73 11.71
CA GLY A 457 -0.50 -0.67 11.68
C GLY A 457 -0.40 -1.33 13.06
N ALA A 458 0.66 -1.06 13.81
CA ALA A 458 0.81 -1.54 15.19
C ALA A 458 -0.26 -0.95 16.10
N PHE A 459 -0.48 0.36 16.05
CA PHE A 459 -1.51 1.05 16.83
C PHE A 459 -2.92 0.55 16.50
N GLN A 460 -3.24 0.36 15.23
CA GLN A 460 -4.53 -0.15 14.75
C GLN A 460 -4.68 -1.67 14.91
N ASN A 461 -3.65 -2.38 15.38
CA ASN A 461 -3.62 -3.84 15.54
C ASN A 461 -3.84 -4.61 14.24
N TRP A 462 -3.24 -4.17 13.14
CA TRP A 462 -3.27 -4.90 11.87
C TRP A 462 -2.39 -6.16 11.93
N SER A 463 -2.63 -7.11 11.03
CA SER A 463 -2.00 -8.43 11.07
C SER A 463 -0.81 -8.57 10.12
N ALA A 464 -0.82 -7.87 8.99
CA ALA A 464 0.31 -7.89 8.04
C ALA A 464 0.44 -6.56 7.30
N LEU A 465 1.69 -6.19 7.00
CA LEU A 465 2.07 -5.02 6.22
C LEU A 465 3.11 -5.42 5.18
N MET A 466 2.89 -5.09 3.90
CA MET A 466 3.82 -5.43 2.82
C MET A 466 4.09 -4.22 1.94
N GLN A 467 5.37 -3.91 1.80
CA GLN A 467 5.85 -2.90 0.87
C GLN A 467 5.65 -3.40 -0.57
N PHE A 468 5.15 -2.55 -1.45
CA PHE A 468 5.13 -2.82 -2.88
C PHE A 468 6.13 -1.89 -3.58
N ALA A 469 7.26 -2.44 -4.02
CA ALA A 469 7.73 -3.81 -3.97
C ALA A 469 9.21 -3.87 -3.57
N TRP A 470 9.74 -5.05 -3.25
CA TRP A 470 11.20 -5.23 -3.18
C TRP A 470 11.81 -5.02 -4.55
N ILE A 471 11.32 -5.82 -5.52
CA ILE A 471 11.77 -5.78 -6.91
C ILE A 471 10.69 -6.36 -7.85
N LEU A 472 10.61 -5.84 -9.08
CA LEU A 472 9.68 -6.28 -10.11
C LEU A 472 10.37 -6.89 -11.34
N ASP A 473 11.70 -6.89 -11.38
CA ASP A 473 12.52 -7.46 -12.46
C ASP A 473 13.67 -8.33 -11.91
N THR A 474 14.69 -8.62 -12.70
CA THR A 474 15.78 -9.53 -12.35
C THR A 474 17.09 -8.84 -11.98
N ASP A 475 17.10 -7.51 -11.79
CA ASP A 475 18.28 -6.75 -11.39
C ASP A 475 18.38 -6.65 -9.85
N TYR A 476 18.64 -7.78 -9.19
CA TYR A 476 18.56 -7.93 -7.73
C TYR A 476 19.67 -7.16 -6.97
N GLU A 477 20.75 -6.77 -7.64
CA GLU A 477 21.86 -6.03 -7.05
C GLU A 477 21.96 -4.61 -7.64
N ARG A 478 20.83 -3.99 -7.94
CA ARG A 478 20.75 -2.65 -8.52
C ARG A 478 21.36 -1.58 -7.60
N GLU A 479 22.19 -0.72 -8.16
CA GLU A 479 22.92 0.35 -7.43
C GLU A 479 22.38 1.76 -7.70
N TYR A 480 21.21 1.88 -8.30
CA TYR A 480 20.52 3.15 -8.55
C TYR A 480 19.02 3.03 -8.26
N ILE A 481 18.39 4.11 -7.85
CA ILE A 481 16.94 4.10 -7.59
C ILE A 481 16.22 3.89 -8.92
N TRP A 482 15.54 2.73 -9.01
CA TRP A 482 14.58 2.51 -10.08
C TRP A 482 13.30 3.27 -9.75
N PRO A 483 12.70 3.95 -10.74
CA PRO A 483 11.49 4.72 -10.50
C PRO A 483 10.32 3.85 -10.06
N MET A 484 9.34 4.51 -9.45
CA MET A 484 8.10 3.95 -8.94
C MET A 484 8.29 3.14 -7.65
N PHE A 485 8.28 1.82 -7.68
CA PHE A 485 7.96 1.02 -6.50
C PHE A 485 9.16 0.29 -5.88
N ASP A 486 10.24 0.02 -6.65
CA ASP A 486 11.31 -0.85 -6.18
C ASP A 486 12.04 -0.28 -4.97
N MET A 487 12.13 -1.09 -3.90
CA MET A 487 12.76 -0.70 -2.64
C MET A 487 14.21 -1.17 -2.53
N CYS A 488 14.62 -2.25 -3.21
CA CYS A 488 15.93 -2.88 -3.07
C CYS A 488 17.11 -1.91 -3.29
N SER A 489 16.90 -0.84 -4.04
CA SER A 489 17.91 0.18 -4.34
C SER A 489 17.58 1.57 -3.78
N ALA A 490 16.63 1.68 -2.84
CA ALA A 490 16.17 2.94 -2.26
C ALA A 490 16.69 3.11 -0.82
N PRO A 491 17.91 3.64 -0.60
CA PRO A 491 18.51 3.72 0.73
C PRO A 491 17.65 4.46 1.75
N GLN A 492 16.93 5.51 1.33
CA GLN A 492 16.03 6.27 2.20
C GLN A 492 14.85 5.46 2.76
N LYS A 493 14.48 4.35 2.11
CA LYS A 493 13.47 3.41 2.62
C LYS A 493 14.12 2.29 3.43
N LEU A 494 15.22 1.74 2.93
CA LEU A 494 15.91 0.58 3.51
C LEU A 494 16.45 0.86 4.91
N VAL A 495 17.12 2.01 5.13
CA VAL A 495 17.80 2.31 6.39
C VAL A 495 16.84 2.40 7.58
N HIS A 496 15.57 2.70 7.36
CA HIS A 496 14.53 2.79 8.39
C HIS A 496 13.74 1.49 8.59
N PHE A 497 13.89 0.50 7.70
CA PHE A 497 13.06 -0.71 7.75
C PHE A 497 13.27 -1.55 9.03
N PRO A 498 14.47 -1.62 9.62
CA PRO A 498 14.63 -2.23 10.94
C PRO A 498 13.75 -1.63 12.04
N ALA A 499 13.54 -0.31 12.01
CA ALA A 499 12.61 0.36 12.91
C ALA A 499 11.14 -0.04 12.66
N CYS A 500 10.78 -0.26 11.40
CA CYS A 500 9.44 -0.74 11.02
C CYS A 500 9.15 -2.12 11.63
N TRP A 501 10.11 -3.04 11.51
CA TRP A 501 10.02 -4.35 12.16
C TRP A 501 9.86 -4.23 13.69
N ALA A 502 10.67 -3.39 14.32
CA ALA A 502 10.64 -3.19 15.76
C ALA A 502 9.28 -2.64 16.24
N MET A 503 8.75 -1.63 15.56
CA MET A 503 7.45 -1.05 15.91
C MET A 503 6.30 -2.04 15.71
N PHE A 504 6.29 -2.78 14.61
CA PHE A 504 5.15 -3.59 14.22
C PHE A 504 5.23 -5.05 14.71
N VAL A 505 6.34 -5.76 14.42
CA VAL A 505 6.48 -7.20 14.76
C VAL A 505 6.93 -7.39 16.19
N ARG A 506 7.96 -6.66 16.65
CA ARG A 506 8.39 -6.68 18.04
C ARG A 506 7.37 -6.03 18.98
N GLY A 507 6.55 -5.12 18.47
CA GLY A 507 5.47 -4.48 19.20
C GLY A 507 5.92 -3.29 20.06
N ASP A 508 6.95 -2.56 19.64
CA ASP A 508 7.41 -1.36 20.35
C ASP A 508 6.32 -0.29 20.42
N VAL A 509 5.50 -0.18 19.36
CA VAL A 509 4.26 0.60 19.38
C VAL A 509 3.12 -0.28 19.85
N ARG A 510 2.44 0.14 20.90
CA ARG A 510 1.31 -0.57 21.48
C ARG A 510 0.04 -0.38 20.66
N SER A 511 -0.76 -1.43 20.61
CA SER A 511 -2.12 -1.36 20.07
C SER A 511 -2.97 -0.37 20.86
N GLY A 512 -3.85 0.34 20.19
CA GLY A 512 -4.81 1.25 20.81
C GLY A 512 -5.78 0.52 21.75
N ASP A 513 -6.42 1.27 22.65
CA ASP A 513 -7.36 0.74 23.63
C ASP A 513 -8.60 0.15 22.93
N ASP A 514 -8.95 -1.10 23.27
CA ASP A 514 -10.14 -1.77 22.74
C ASP A 514 -11.44 -1.22 23.35
N ARG A 515 -11.38 -0.44 24.42
CA ARG A 515 -12.56 0.14 25.08
C ARG A 515 -13.22 1.24 24.27
N LEU A 516 -12.49 1.93 23.40
CA LEU A 516 -13.02 2.99 22.55
C LEU A 516 -12.69 2.70 21.09
N VAL A 517 -13.71 2.40 20.29
CA VAL A 517 -13.56 2.02 18.88
C VAL A 517 -14.48 2.88 18.01
N PHE A 518 -13.95 3.37 16.90
CA PHE A 518 -14.76 4.01 15.88
C PHE A 518 -15.18 2.97 14.84
N ALA A 519 -16.51 2.74 14.75
CA ALA A 519 -17.09 1.75 13.86
C ALA A 519 -17.96 2.42 12.78
N PHE A 520 -17.49 2.40 11.56
CA PHE A 520 -18.23 2.87 10.39
C PHE A 520 -19.32 1.85 10.02
N PRO A 521 -20.54 2.27 9.70
CA PRO A 521 -21.56 1.37 9.18
C PRO A 521 -21.28 1.05 7.70
N SER A 522 -21.51 -0.21 7.30
CA SER A 522 -21.37 -0.64 5.91
C SER A 522 -22.64 -0.47 5.06
N LYS A 523 -23.75 -0.06 5.67
CA LYS A 523 -25.09 0.11 5.05
C LYS A 523 -25.14 0.84 3.70
N GLU A 524 -24.05 1.52 3.34
CA GLU A 524 -24.00 2.30 2.12
C GLU A 524 -23.75 1.47 0.86
N GLU A 525 -23.48 0.17 1.00
CA GLU A 525 -23.22 -0.71 -0.13
C GLU A 525 -24.46 -1.00 -0.98
N ASP A 526 -25.65 -0.92 -0.38
CA ASP A 526 -26.91 -1.18 -1.07
C ASP A 526 -27.39 0.00 -1.93
N ASP A 527 -26.86 1.21 -1.71
CA ASP A 527 -27.13 2.35 -2.59
C ASP A 527 -26.03 2.52 -3.64
N ILE A 528 -26.28 2.06 -4.85
CA ILE A 528 -25.34 2.11 -5.97
C ILE A 528 -24.79 3.52 -6.25
N ARG A 529 -25.55 4.57 -5.97
CA ARG A 529 -25.12 5.97 -6.16
C ARG A 529 -24.05 6.32 -5.13
N LYS A 530 -24.14 5.82 -3.92
CA LYS A 530 -23.15 6.00 -2.88
C LYS A 530 -21.91 5.14 -3.14
N VAL A 531 -22.10 3.91 -3.59
CA VAL A 531 -20.99 3.02 -4.00
C VAL A 531 -20.23 3.64 -5.17
N ALA A 532 -20.92 4.14 -6.20
CA ALA A 532 -20.28 4.82 -7.33
C ALA A 532 -19.51 6.07 -6.92
N LYS A 533 -20.03 6.88 -5.98
CA LYS A 533 -19.33 8.05 -5.43
C LYS A 533 -18.09 7.63 -4.62
N ARG A 534 -18.18 6.56 -3.83
CA ARG A 534 -17.02 6.03 -3.09
C ARG A 534 -15.87 5.63 -4.00
N GLN A 535 -16.16 4.89 -5.06
CA GLN A 535 -15.12 4.44 -6.00
C GLN A 535 -14.57 5.56 -6.88
N ALA A 536 -15.44 6.50 -7.31
CA ALA A 536 -14.99 7.66 -8.05
C ALA A 536 -14.12 8.63 -7.24
N ALA A 537 -14.19 8.56 -5.91
CA ALA A 537 -13.42 9.43 -5.00
C ALA A 537 -12.09 8.80 -4.53
N ASP A 538 -11.63 7.68 -5.11
CA ASP A 538 -10.45 6.92 -4.68
C ASP A 538 -10.43 6.55 -3.18
N ALA A 539 -11.59 6.44 -2.54
CA ALA A 539 -11.61 6.22 -1.12
C ALA A 539 -12.75 5.29 -0.67
N PRO A 540 -12.48 4.04 -0.34
CA PRO A 540 -13.28 3.36 0.66
C PRO A 540 -13.22 4.20 1.95
N GLY A 541 -14.37 4.57 2.51
CA GLY A 541 -14.43 5.14 3.85
C GLY A 541 -14.37 6.66 4.01
N ARG A 542 -14.66 7.49 2.99
CA ARG A 542 -14.93 8.91 3.27
C ARG A 542 -16.33 9.09 3.83
N HIS A 543 -16.38 9.37 5.12
CA HIS A 543 -17.58 9.94 5.76
C HIS A 543 -17.60 11.45 5.51
N GLY A 544 -18.77 12.06 5.47
CA GLY A 544 -18.93 13.48 5.17
C GLY A 544 -18.29 14.45 6.19
N SER A 545 -17.63 13.92 7.24
CA SER A 545 -17.00 14.68 8.32
C SER A 545 -15.48 14.46 8.35
N ASP A 546 -14.73 15.54 8.27
CA ASP A 546 -13.27 15.52 8.39
C ASP A 546 -12.82 15.12 9.80
N LEU A 547 -13.59 15.45 10.82
CA LEU A 547 -13.35 15.01 12.19
C LEU A 547 -13.41 13.48 12.27
N LEU A 548 -14.50 12.87 11.77
CA LEU A 548 -14.64 11.41 11.78
C LEU A 548 -13.55 10.73 10.95
N ASN A 549 -13.17 11.32 9.82
CA ASN A 549 -12.07 10.80 8.98
C ASN A 549 -10.71 10.85 9.66
N SER A 550 -10.51 11.70 10.67
CA SER A 550 -9.27 11.81 11.43
C SER A 550 -9.18 10.86 12.65
N LEU A 551 -10.30 10.28 13.09
CA LEU A 551 -10.36 9.45 14.29
C LEU A 551 -9.38 8.28 14.33
N PRO A 552 -9.01 7.64 13.20
CA PRO A 552 -8.02 6.57 13.23
C PRO A 552 -6.63 6.99 13.74
N LEU A 553 -6.33 8.29 13.79
CA LEU A 553 -5.09 8.80 14.43
C LEU A 553 -5.15 8.72 15.95
N ALA A 554 -6.35 8.75 16.55
CA ALA A 554 -6.57 8.79 17.99
C ALA A 554 -7.01 7.45 18.57
N VAL A 555 -7.85 6.69 17.86
CA VAL A 555 -8.47 5.46 18.34
C VAL A 555 -8.45 4.36 17.29
N LYS A 556 -8.62 3.11 17.70
CA LYS A 556 -8.81 2.01 16.76
C LYS A 556 -10.09 2.22 15.97
N SER A 557 -10.05 1.89 14.69
CA SER A 557 -11.13 2.16 13.76
C SER A 557 -11.35 1.00 12.79
N GLY A 558 -12.54 0.93 12.22
CA GLY A 558 -12.86 -0.02 11.17
C GLY A 558 -14.31 0.05 10.73
N THR A 559 -14.66 -0.71 9.72
CA THR A 559 -16.01 -0.87 9.20
C THR A 559 -16.71 -2.03 9.90
N ARG A 560 -17.93 -1.80 10.36
CA ARG A 560 -18.84 -2.85 10.82
C ARG A 560 -19.70 -3.30 9.66
N VAL A 561 -19.63 -4.59 9.34
CA VAL A 561 -20.48 -5.21 8.32
C VAL A 561 -21.77 -5.66 9.00
N GLU A 562 -22.90 -5.02 8.66
CA GLU A 562 -24.18 -5.28 9.32
C GLU A 562 -24.77 -6.66 9.02
N GLU A 563 -24.45 -7.19 7.83
CA GLU A 563 -24.83 -8.54 7.42
C GLU A 563 -24.05 -9.64 8.16
N CYS A 564 -22.99 -9.26 8.87
CA CYS A 564 -22.12 -10.14 9.67
C CYS A 564 -22.02 -9.63 11.11
N PRO A 565 -23.11 -9.54 11.88
CA PRO A 565 -23.13 -8.92 13.21
C PRO A 565 -22.22 -9.63 14.21
N ASP A 566 -21.99 -10.93 14.05
CA ASP A 566 -21.14 -11.75 14.94
C ASP A 566 -19.65 -11.43 14.81
N LEU A 567 -19.23 -10.75 13.73
CA LEU A 567 -17.82 -10.34 13.56
C LEU A 567 -17.42 -9.28 14.57
N PHE A 568 -18.34 -8.38 14.94
CA PHE A 568 -18.09 -7.30 15.89
C PHE A 568 -19.33 -7.00 16.72
N SER A 569 -19.41 -7.56 17.91
CA SER A 569 -20.54 -7.35 18.84
C SER A 569 -20.55 -5.95 19.48
N GLY A 570 -19.39 -5.31 19.60
CA GLY A 570 -19.22 -4.08 20.38
C GLY A 570 -19.34 -4.28 21.90
N GLU A 571 -19.43 -5.52 22.36
CA GLU A 571 -19.62 -5.85 23.77
C GLU A 571 -18.41 -5.37 24.62
N GLY A 572 -18.70 -4.67 25.74
CA GLY A 572 -17.67 -4.08 26.58
C GLY A 572 -16.92 -2.89 25.98
N ARG A 573 -17.34 -2.38 24.81
CA ARG A 573 -16.70 -1.27 24.10
C ARG A 573 -17.63 -0.06 23.97
N THR A 574 -17.04 1.14 24.06
CA THR A 574 -17.72 2.38 23.67
C THR A 574 -17.53 2.57 22.18
N VAL A 575 -18.63 2.54 21.42
CA VAL A 575 -18.61 2.63 19.96
C VAL A 575 -18.98 4.06 19.54
N ILE A 576 -18.04 4.73 18.88
CA ILE A 576 -18.29 6.01 18.22
C ILE A 576 -18.97 5.73 16.88
N ARG A 577 -20.11 6.37 16.62
CA ARG A 577 -20.89 6.22 15.37
C ARG A 577 -21.15 7.54 14.66
N SER A 578 -21.05 8.66 15.39
CA SER A 578 -21.30 10.01 14.88
C SER A 578 -20.37 11.02 15.54
N GLU A 579 -20.37 12.28 15.07
CA GLU A 579 -19.62 13.36 15.71
C GLU A 579 -20.07 13.64 17.16
N GLU A 580 -21.30 13.35 17.48
CA GLU A 580 -21.86 13.56 18.82
C GLU A 580 -21.18 12.64 19.82
N ASP A 581 -20.88 11.40 19.42
CA ASP A 581 -20.22 10.41 20.27
C ASP A 581 -18.71 10.67 20.48
N VAL A 582 -18.10 11.57 19.69
CA VAL A 582 -16.67 11.83 19.77
C VAL A 582 -16.34 12.57 21.06
N PRO A 583 -15.37 12.07 21.88
CA PRO A 583 -14.94 12.76 23.10
C PRO A 583 -14.48 14.20 22.83
N SER A 584 -14.79 15.12 23.75
CA SER A 584 -14.39 16.53 23.63
C SER A 584 -12.87 16.72 23.48
N SER A 585 -12.08 15.91 24.18
CA SER A 585 -10.60 15.95 24.07
C SER A 585 -10.10 15.65 22.64
N ILE A 586 -10.75 14.74 21.92
CA ILE A 586 -10.42 14.45 20.53
C ILE A 586 -10.89 15.59 19.61
N LYS A 587 -12.09 16.15 19.86
CA LYS A 587 -12.56 17.34 19.13
C LYS A 587 -11.62 18.52 19.26
N ASP A 588 -11.10 18.75 20.46
CA ASP A 588 -10.15 19.83 20.74
C ASP A 588 -8.78 19.56 20.08
N ALA A 589 -8.30 18.32 20.14
CA ALA A 589 -7.09 17.90 19.43
C ALA A 589 -7.20 18.13 17.91
N TYR A 590 -8.35 17.78 17.32
CA TYR A 590 -8.63 18.02 15.92
C TYR A 590 -8.63 19.52 15.56
N LYS A 591 -9.31 20.35 16.35
CA LYS A 591 -9.31 21.83 16.16
C LYS A 591 -7.91 22.42 16.22
N ASN A 592 -7.07 21.90 17.11
CA ASN A 592 -5.67 22.31 17.26
C ASN A 592 -4.74 21.69 16.23
N LYS A 593 -5.25 20.85 15.31
CA LYS A 593 -4.48 20.15 14.29
C LYS A 593 -3.26 19.39 14.85
N LEU A 594 -3.44 18.82 16.02
CA LEU A 594 -2.45 18.04 16.76
C LEU A 594 -3.16 16.86 17.42
N MET A 595 -3.06 15.68 16.81
CA MET A 595 -3.68 14.45 17.32
C MET A 595 -2.64 13.57 18.00
N GLN A 596 -3.00 13.03 19.13
CA GLN A 596 -2.22 12.01 19.83
C GLN A 596 -3.03 10.72 19.92
N SER A 597 -2.37 9.58 19.68
CA SER A 597 -3.00 8.26 19.83
C SER A 597 -3.44 8.02 21.28
N SER A 598 -4.44 7.17 21.51
CA SER A 598 -4.93 6.79 22.85
C SER A 598 -3.86 6.16 23.73
N THR A 599 -2.78 5.62 23.15
CA THR A 599 -1.60 5.13 23.88
C THR A 599 -0.64 6.22 24.29
N GLY A 600 -0.79 7.44 23.77
CA GLY A 600 0.14 8.56 23.93
C GLY A 600 1.50 8.37 23.23
N GLU A 601 1.64 7.34 22.40
CA GLU A 601 2.91 7.01 21.73
C GLU A 601 3.04 7.64 20.34
N LEU A 602 1.93 7.90 19.64
CA LEU A 602 1.96 8.50 18.31
C LEU A 602 1.42 9.93 18.36
N THR A 603 2.09 10.84 17.67
CA THR A 603 1.67 12.24 17.54
C THR A 603 1.68 12.65 16.08
N TRP A 604 0.59 13.24 15.62
CA TRP A 604 0.42 13.78 14.28
C TRP A 604 0.08 15.26 14.34
N ASN A 605 0.90 16.09 13.68
CA ASN A 605 0.69 17.55 13.58
C ASN A 605 0.50 17.96 12.13
N TRP A 606 -0.53 18.78 11.85
CA TRP A 606 -0.81 19.32 10.50
C TRP A 606 -1.23 20.80 10.53
N GLN A 607 -0.72 21.55 11.54
CA GLN A 607 -1.15 22.94 11.80
C GLN A 607 -0.93 23.87 10.62
N GLU A 608 0.22 23.80 9.98
CA GLU A 608 0.61 24.69 8.89
C GLU A 608 1.13 23.91 7.70
N LYS A 609 1.01 24.51 6.51
CA LYS A 609 1.64 23.98 5.30
C LYS A 609 3.16 23.94 5.51
N ASP A 610 3.79 22.85 5.10
CA ASP A 610 5.24 22.63 5.22
C ASP A 610 5.78 22.78 6.65
N ALA A 611 4.95 22.48 7.64
CA ALA A 611 5.30 22.47 9.05
C ALA A 611 4.77 21.23 9.80
N GLY A 612 4.01 20.36 9.13
CA GLY A 612 3.48 19.14 9.73
C GLY A 612 4.59 18.14 10.07
N PHE A 613 4.31 17.27 11.04
CA PHE A 613 5.21 16.19 11.41
C PHE A 613 4.45 15.01 12.02
N PHE A 614 5.10 13.88 12.00
CA PHE A 614 4.72 12.66 12.69
C PHE A 614 5.81 12.25 13.67
N MET A 615 5.42 11.80 14.87
CA MET A 615 6.34 11.26 15.87
C MET A 615 5.79 9.94 16.42
N ALA A 616 6.70 8.97 16.63
CA ALA A 616 6.45 7.85 17.52
C ALA A 616 7.45 7.91 18.69
N ASP A 617 6.93 7.87 19.91
CA ASP A 617 7.70 7.96 21.14
C ASP A 617 7.42 6.75 22.03
N THR A 618 8.14 5.67 21.79
CA THR A 618 8.09 4.45 22.61
C THR A 618 9.33 4.31 23.48
N ARG A 619 9.37 3.34 24.37
CA ARG A 619 10.55 3.07 25.20
C ARG A 619 11.76 2.64 24.37
N ASN A 620 11.55 1.86 23.31
CA ASN A 620 12.61 1.20 22.55
C ASN A 620 12.85 1.84 21.18
N THR A 621 11.88 2.59 20.65
CA THR A 621 11.96 3.20 19.32
C THR A 621 11.43 4.62 19.34
N LYS A 622 12.20 5.54 18.75
CA LYS A 622 11.83 6.94 18.50
C LYS A 622 11.81 7.18 16.99
N ILE A 623 10.73 7.74 16.50
CA ILE A 623 10.59 8.12 15.09
C ILE A 623 10.25 9.59 15.01
N PHE A 624 10.91 10.28 14.11
CA PHE A 624 10.49 11.57 13.58
C PHE A 624 10.37 11.49 12.07
N SER A 625 9.31 12.06 11.51
CA SER A 625 9.20 12.29 10.06
C SER A 625 8.39 13.53 9.82
N GLY A 626 8.95 14.53 9.13
CA GLY A 626 8.24 15.77 8.89
C GLY A 626 9.13 16.99 8.71
N PHE A 627 8.49 18.15 8.71
CA PHE A 627 9.14 19.44 8.50
C PHE A 627 9.75 19.97 9.80
N VAL A 628 10.98 20.45 9.70
CA VAL A 628 11.79 20.82 10.88
C VAL A 628 11.70 22.29 11.25
N LYS A 629 11.77 23.21 10.31
CA LYS A 629 11.63 24.70 10.48
C LYS A 629 12.25 25.27 11.74
N GLY A 630 13.47 24.86 12.10
CA GLY A 630 14.19 25.33 13.27
C GLY A 630 13.55 24.99 14.63
N ARG A 631 12.70 23.97 14.68
CA ARG A 631 12.01 23.52 15.90
C ARG A 631 12.79 22.43 16.63
N THR A 632 12.52 22.32 17.93
CA THR A 632 12.98 21.23 18.79
C THR A 632 11.82 20.27 19.05
N PHE A 633 12.06 18.98 18.97
CA PHE A 633 11.07 17.93 19.19
C PHE A 633 11.40 17.16 20.45
N MET A 634 10.41 17.02 21.32
CA MET A 634 10.56 16.43 22.64
C MET A 634 10.08 15.00 22.66
N TYR A 635 10.94 14.10 23.13
CA TYR A 635 10.64 12.70 23.43
C TYR A 635 10.88 12.39 24.89
N ARG A 636 10.34 11.31 25.38
CA ARG A 636 10.69 10.79 26.69
C ARG A 636 12.18 10.39 26.71
N GLY A 637 12.98 11.16 27.46
CA GLY A 637 14.41 10.95 27.61
C GLY A 637 15.29 11.44 26.45
N MET A 638 14.73 12.10 25.45
CA MET A 638 15.51 12.64 24.34
C MET A 638 14.88 13.93 23.78
N ARG A 639 15.72 14.84 23.31
CA ARG A 639 15.32 15.96 22.45
C ARG A 639 15.99 15.82 21.10
N LEU A 640 15.24 16.06 20.03
CA LEU A 640 15.76 16.16 18.67
C LEU A 640 15.78 17.63 18.26
N ILE A 641 16.96 18.11 17.88
CA ILE A 641 17.21 19.48 17.43
C ILE A 641 17.78 19.37 16.02
N PRO A 642 16.94 19.37 14.98
CA PRO A 642 17.41 19.29 13.60
C PRO A 642 18.12 20.55 13.16
N GLY A 643 19.16 20.40 12.35
CA GLY A 643 19.76 21.47 11.57
C GLY A 643 18.96 21.76 10.29
N ARG A 644 19.58 22.50 9.38
CA ARG A 644 19.00 22.82 8.09
C ARG A 644 19.13 21.63 7.14
N THR A 645 18.05 21.28 6.45
CA THR A 645 18.04 20.28 5.38
C THR A 645 17.57 20.88 4.06
N ARG A 646 17.87 20.23 2.93
CA ARG A 646 17.48 20.69 1.59
C ARG A 646 15.98 20.85 1.40
N LEU A 647 15.20 20.05 2.12
CA LEU A 647 13.73 20.06 2.02
C LEU A 647 13.06 20.71 3.24
N ASP A 648 13.84 21.26 4.21
CA ASP A 648 13.35 21.59 5.55
C ASP A 648 12.57 20.42 6.19
N TRP A 649 12.88 19.20 5.80
CA TRP A 649 12.22 17.94 6.16
C TRP A 649 13.25 16.82 6.33
N LEU A 650 12.97 15.90 7.24
CA LEU A 650 13.77 14.67 7.40
C LEU A 650 12.91 13.52 7.96
N THR A 651 13.41 12.29 7.80
CA THR A 651 13.00 11.13 8.60
C THR A 651 14.17 10.66 9.45
N LEU A 652 13.91 10.41 10.74
CA LEU A 652 14.89 9.89 11.69
C LEU A 652 14.26 8.74 12.49
N SER A 653 15.02 7.66 12.66
CA SER A 653 14.66 6.54 13.54
C SER A 653 15.81 6.20 14.47
N LEU A 654 15.50 6.06 15.77
CA LEU A 654 16.43 5.55 16.80
C LEU A 654 15.78 4.31 17.41
N THR A 655 16.37 3.13 17.20
CA THR A 655 15.74 1.84 17.51
C THR A 655 16.66 0.96 18.31
N LEU A 656 16.21 0.46 19.45
CA LEU A 656 16.93 -0.49 20.30
C LEU A 656 17.13 -1.82 19.53
N ALA A 657 18.38 -2.18 19.28
CA ALA A 657 18.74 -3.46 18.67
C ALA A 657 18.99 -4.54 19.73
N SER A 658 19.72 -4.20 20.79
CA SER A 658 20.06 -5.13 21.87
C SER A 658 20.13 -4.40 23.20
N PRO A 659 19.42 -4.84 24.24
CA PRO A 659 19.52 -4.26 25.57
C PRO A 659 20.86 -4.63 26.21
N ILE A 660 21.36 -3.76 27.08
CA ILE A 660 22.51 -3.99 27.95
C ILE A 660 22.01 -3.90 29.40
N GLY A 661 22.05 -5.01 30.14
CA GLY A 661 21.57 -5.06 31.52
C GLY A 661 20.05 -4.94 31.70
N GLU A 662 19.62 -4.87 32.95
CA GLU A 662 18.23 -4.63 33.32
C GLU A 662 17.95 -3.13 33.42
N SER A 663 16.83 -2.69 32.92
CA SER A 663 16.44 -1.29 32.98
C SER A 663 15.93 -0.93 34.36
N ALA A 664 16.54 0.06 35.00
CA ALA A 664 16.02 0.60 36.25
C ALA A 664 14.61 1.20 36.07
N PRO A 665 13.72 1.08 37.08
CA PRO A 665 12.41 1.73 37.04
C PRO A 665 12.59 3.25 36.87
N GLY A 666 11.88 3.83 35.91
CA GLY A 666 11.91 5.28 35.66
C GLY A 666 12.88 5.75 34.59
N ASN A 667 13.76 4.90 34.07
CA ASN A 667 14.62 5.27 32.92
C ASN A 667 13.78 5.47 31.66
N LEU A 668 13.88 6.63 31.09
CA LEU A 668 13.10 7.07 29.93
C LEU A 668 13.62 6.48 28.62
N LEU A 669 14.91 6.13 28.56
CA LEU A 669 15.56 5.39 27.49
C LEU A 669 16.27 4.18 28.11
N ARG A 670 16.14 3.02 27.48
CA ARG A 670 16.73 1.77 27.99
C ARG A 670 18.23 1.70 27.69
N PRO A 671 19.09 1.26 28.61
CA PRO A 671 20.47 0.92 28.26
C PRO A 671 20.54 -0.13 27.18
N GLY A 672 21.39 0.06 26.17
CA GLY A 672 21.49 -0.86 25.04
C GLY A 672 22.21 -0.28 23.83
N ARG A 673 22.24 -1.08 22.79
CA ARG A 673 22.75 -0.70 21.47
C ARG A 673 21.58 -0.30 20.59
N TYR A 674 21.64 0.87 19.99
CA TYR A 674 20.62 1.45 19.14
C TYR A 674 21.14 1.64 17.73
N LEU A 675 20.30 1.33 16.73
CA LEU A 675 20.51 1.76 15.36
C LEU A 675 19.81 3.13 15.18
N LEU A 676 20.59 4.14 14.85
CA LEU A 676 20.11 5.45 14.45
C LEU A 676 20.21 5.56 12.93
N ALA A 677 19.12 5.95 12.28
CA ALA A 677 19.11 6.26 10.85
C ALA A 677 18.49 7.65 10.64
N ALA A 678 19.05 8.40 9.68
CA ALA A 678 18.57 9.74 9.33
C ALA A 678 18.68 9.97 7.83
N THR A 679 17.59 10.43 7.21
CA THR A 679 17.49 10.66 5.77
C THR A 679 16.79 11.98 5.44
N GLY A 680 17.28 12.65 4.41
CA GLY A 680 16.66 13.81 3.75
C GLY A 680 16.48 13.53 2.27
N LEU A 681 16.92 14.46 1.40
CA LEU A 681 16.85 14.28 -0.05
C LEU A 681 17.78 13.15 -0.52
N VAL A 682 17.24 12.30 -1.40
CA VAL A 682 17.98 11.21 -2.05
C VAL A 682 17.61 11.16 -3.53
N HIS A 683 18.62 11.03 -4.40
CA HIS A 683 18.39 10.88 -5.85
C HIS A 683 19.60 10.19 -6.53
N ASN A 684 19.42 9.76 -7.77
CA ASN A 684 20.52 9.20 -8.58
C ASN A 684 21.51 10.28 -9.01
N THR A 685 22.75 9.90 -9.27
CA THR A 685 23.72 10.76 -9.91
C THR A 685 23.19 11.27 -11.26
N ASP A 686 23.41 12.52 -11.58
CA ASP A 686 22.93 13.19 -12.81
C ASP A 686 21.43 13.11 -13.06
N ALA A 687 20.62 12.82 -12.05
CA ALA A 687 19.18 12.89 -12.16
C ALA A 687 18.73 14.33 -12.45
N LYS A 688 17.70 14.47 -13.26
CA LYS A 688 16.97 15.70 -13.48
C LYS A 688 15.49 15.47 -13.23
N ILE A 689 14.95 16.07 -12.18
CA ILE A 689 13.55 15.96 -11.81
C ILE A 689 12.87 17.29 -12.09
N VAL A 690 11.88 17.25 -12.97
CA VAL A 690 11.19 18.46 -13.43
C VAL A 690 9.80 18.57 -12.84
N GLU A 691 9.35 19.82 -12.60
CA GLU A 691 7.96 20.10 -12.23
C GLU A 691 7.13 20.37 -13.48
N LEU A 692 6.01 19.67 -13.59
CA LEU A 692 5.07 19.79 -14.71
C LEU A 692 3.98 20.80 -14.34
N GLY A 693 3.65 21.73 -15.18
CA GLY A 693 2.61 22.77 -15.10
C GLY A 693 1.65 22.85 -13.90
N THR A 694 1.46 21.75 -13.15
CA THR A 694 0.71 21.70 -11.89
C THR A 694 1.69 21.62 -10.72
N PRO A 695 1.66 22.56 -9.75
CA PRO A 695 2.56 22.53 -8.60
C PRO A 695 2.57 21.18 -7.86
N GLY A 696 3.76 20.67 -7.58
CA GLY A 696 3.98 19.39 -6.94
C GLY A 696 3.83 18.17 -7.85
N LYS A 697 3.51 18.31 -9.13
CA LYS A 697 3.52 17.22 -10.08
C LYS A 697 4.91 17.12 -10.72
N ILE A 698 5.59 16.02 -10.50
CA ILE A 698 6.99 15.82 -10.91
C ILE A 698 7.19 14.65 -11.87
N SER A 699 8.25 14.70 -12.67
CA SER A 699 8.66 13.68 -13.60
C SER A 699 10.19 13.61 -13.73
N CYS A 700 10.72 12.43 -13.99
CA CYS A 700 12.09 12.23 -14.49
C CYS A 700 12.10 11.67 -15.93
N SER A 701 10.94 11.64 -16.58
CA SER A 701 10.80 11.08 -17.92
C SER A 701 11.39 12.02 -18.97
N GLU A 702 12.10 11.45 -19.97
CA GLU A 702 12.69 12.24 -21.06
C GLU A 702 11.66 13.06 -21.87
N PRO A 703 10.44 12.54 -22.18
CA PRO A 703 9.43 13.33 -22.84
C PRO A 703 9.03 14.61 -22.11
N ASP A 704 9.17 14.63 -20.78
CA ASP A 704 8.89 15.78 -19.92
C ASP A 704 10.12 16.69 -19.73
N GLY A 705 11.27 16.33 -20.28
CA GLY A 705 12.54 17.04 -20.13
C GLY A 705 13.31 16.64 -18.86
N GLY A 706 12.89 15.55 -18.21
CA GLY A 706 13.57 14.94 -17.06
C GLY A 706 14.66 13.95 -17.45
N ARG A 707 15.31 13.37 -16.45
CA ARG A 707 16.26 12.28 -16.57
C ARG A 707 16.33 11.50 -15.24
N LEU A 708 16.28 10.18 -15.32
CA LEU A 708 16.37 9.30 -14.14
C LEU A 708 17.73 9.40 -13.43
N GLY A 709 18.80 9.59 -14.20
CA GLY A 709 20.18 9.51 -13.69
C GLY A 709 20.69 8.06 -13.63
N THR A 710 21.83 7.90 -13.00
CA THR A 710 22.60 6.66 -12.93
C THR A 710 23.10 6.37 -11.51
N ALA A 711 23.75 5.22 -11.30
CA ALA A 711 24.54 4.95 -10.10
C ALA A 711 25.72 5.94 -9.99
N PRO A 712 26.20 6.23 -8.78
CA PRO A 712 25.64 5.81 -7.49
C PRO A 712 24.43 6.66 -7.04
N VAL A 713 23.69 6.14 -6.09
CA VAL A 713 22.64 6.93 -5.39
C VAL A 713 23.34 7.97 -4.50
N LEU A 714 22.92 9.20 -4.60
CA LEU A 714 23.40 10.32 -3.79
C LEU A 714 22.42 10.62 -2.65
N CYS A 715 22.95 10.72 -1.44
CA CYS A 715 22.20 10.95 -0.22
C CYS A 715 22.61 12.26 0.44
N GLU A 716 21.64 12.97 1.01
CA GLU A 716 21.86 14.11 1.88
C GLU A 716 22.33 13.63 3.26
N GLY A 717 23.42 14.20 3.78
CA GLY A 717 23.82 14.06 5.17
C GLY A 717 22.97 14.96 6.06
N ILE A 718 22.43 14.41 7.12
CA ILE A 718 21.59 15.13 8.06
C ILE A 718 22.42 15.76 9.18
N GLU A 719 22.22 17.05 9.39
CA GLU A 719 22.69 17.75 10.58
C GLU A 719 21.60 17.71 11.64
N ALA A 720 21.88 17.10 12.79
CA ALA A 720 20.95 17.08 13.90
C ALA A 720 21.70 16.86 15.22
N ARG A 721 21.16 17.44 16.31
CA ARG A 721 21.62 17.19 17.67
C ARG A 721 20.57 16.38 18.41
N LEU A 722 20.99 15.28 19.01
CA LEU A 722 20.22 14.47 19.92
C LEU A 722 20.74 14.72 21.34
N ALA A 723 19.87 15.23 22.21
CA ALA A 723 20.20 15.45 23.62
C ALA A 723 19.51 14.39 24.45
N PHE A 724 20.27 13.51 25.08
CA PHE A 724 19.75 12.43 25.91
C PHE A 724 19.75 12.85 27.37
N ALA A 725 18.59 12.83 28.02
CA ALA A 725 18.39 13.23 29.39
C ALA A 725 18.14 12.03 30.32
N GLY A 726 18.61 12.14 31.57
CA GLY A 726 18.25 11.18 32.63
C GLY A 726 18.83 9.78 32.47
N LEU A 727 19.84 9.58 31.63
CA LEU A 727 20.42 8.25 31.36
C LEU A 727 21.28 7.76 32.55
N GLY A 728 21.84 8.64 33.33
CA GLY A 728 22.77 8.27 34.41
C GLY A 728 24.01 7.48 33.97
N GLY A 729 24.23 7.31 32.67
CA GLY A 729 25.26 6.48 32.06
C GLY A 729 25.99 7.15 30.91
N LYS A 730 26.99 6.46 30.37
CA LYS A 730 27.78 6.92 29.23
C LYS A 730 27.05 6.65 27.92
N VAL A 731 27.07 7.61 27.00
CA VAL A 731 26.66 7.44 25.61
C VAL A 731 27.88 7.47 24.71
N THR A 732 28.00 6.49 23.81
CA THR A 732 28.99 6.46 22.72
C THR A 732 28.29 6.28 21.39
N CYS A 733 28.87 6.82 20.32
CA CYS A 733 28.31 6.74 18.99
C CYS A 733 29.38 6.47 17.94
N TYR A 734 29.05 5.66 16.93
CA TYR A 734 29.90 5.36 15.80
C TYR A 734 29.12 5.58 14.51
N ALA A 735 29.75 6.26 13.54
CA ALA A 735 29.27 6.29 12.17
C ALA A 735 29.47 4.92 11.52
N LEU A 736 28.53 4.50 10.67
CA LEU A 736 28.57 3.21 9.98
C LEU A 736 28.68 3.42 8.47
N ASP A 737 29.42 2.55 7.76
CA ASP A 737 29.41 2.50 6.31
C ASP A 737 28.16 1.79 5.75
N SER A 738 28.07 1.64 4.44
CA SER A 738 26.97 0.97 3.76
C SER A 738 26.87 -0.55 4.03
N GLU A 739 27.94 -1.17 4.54
CA GLU A 739 27.94 -2.54 5.05
C GLU A 739 27.49 -2.63 6.51
N GLY A 740 27.40 -1.48 7.21
CA GLY A 740 27.08 -1.39 8.64
C GLY A 740 28.29 -1.56 9.56
N LYS A 741 29.51 -1.44 9.04
CA LYS A 741 30.75 -1.46 9.82
C LYS A 741 31.03 -0.07 10.41
N ARG A 742 31.58 -0.03 11.63
CA ARG A 742 32.01 1.22 12.27
C ARG A 742 33.16 1.83 11.47
N THR A 743 33.05 3.12 11.14
CA THR A 743 34.07 3.88 10.44
C THR A 743 34.85 4.77 11.41
N GLU A 744 34.14 5.59 12.16
CA GLU A 744 34.75 6.52 13.13
C GLU A 744 33.83 6.74 14.33
N GLU A 745 34.42 7.14 15.45
CA GLU A 745 33.65 7.52 16.64
C GLU A 745 33.12 8.94 16.48
N VAL A 746 31.83 9.11 16.76
CA VAL A 746 31.16 10.41 16.78
C VAL A 746 31.22 10.96 18.20
N PRO A 747 31.83 12.12 18.44
CA PRO A 747 31.96 12.68 19.79
C PRO A 747 30.59 12.93 20.46
N VAL A 748 30.47 12.49 21.72
CA VAL A 748 29.33 12.79 22.57
C VAL A 748 29.81 13.64 23.74
N ILE A 749 29.17 14.78 23.94
CA ILE A 749 29.58 15.78 24.94
C ILE A 749 28.53 15.80 26.05
N GLU A 750 28.93 15.68 27.29
CA GLU A 750 28.03 15.92 28.43
C GLU A 750 27.98 17.44 28.71
N ASN A 751 26.75 18.00 28.74
CA ASN A 751 26.55 19.41 29.07
C ASN A 751 26.48 19.64 30.59
N GLU A 752 26.40 20.90 31.01
CA GLU A 752 26.35 21.30 32.45
C GLU A 752 25.11 20.72 33.18
N SER A 753 24.06 20.39 32.45
CA SER A 753 22.83 19.78 33.02
C SER A 753 22.90 18.26 33.06
N GLY A 754 24.00 17.65 32.67
CA GLY A 754 24.20 16.18 32.66
C GLY A 754 23.48 15.48 31.52
N GLU A 755 23.14 16.19 30.44
CA GLU A 755 22.63 15.59 29.22
C GLU A 755 23.76 15.18 28.29
N ALA A 756 23.71 14.01 27.69
CA ALA A 756 24.62 13.58 26.64
C ALA A 756 24.17 14.16 25.29
N LEU A 757 25.02 14.98 24.67
CA LEU A 757 24.78 15.63 23.38
C LEU A 757 25.52 14.88 22.29
N LEU A 758 24.78 14.24 21.41
CA LEU A 758 25.26 13.61 20.17
C LEU A 758 24.94 14.54 19.00
N GLU A 759 25.94 14.91 18.23
CA GLU A 759 25.79 15.71 17.01
C GLU A 759 26.16 14.88 15.78
N ILE A 760 25.16 14.55 14.97
CA ILE A 760 25.36 13.97 13.64
C ILE A 760 25.43 15.09 12.61
N ASN A 761 26.27 14.92 11.59
CA ASN A 761 26.43 15.94 10.55
C ASN A 761 26.88 15.31 9.21
N PRO A 762 26.78 16.06 8.09
CA PRO A 762 27.14 15.57 6.75
C PRO A 762 28.58 15.11 6.58
N GLY A 763 29.49 15.53 7.45
CA GLY A 763 30.93 15.15 7.39
C GLY A 763 31.14 13.66 7.56
N TYR A 764 30.30 12.96 8.29
CA TYR A 764 30.37 11.51 8.49
C TYR A 764 29.98 10.71 7.25
N ARG A 765 29.34 11.30 6.25
CA ARG A 765 28.97 10.69 4.97
C ARG A 765 28.25 9.35 5.12
N THR A 766 27.30 9.29 6.06
CA THR A 766 26.52 8.08 6.36
C THR A 766 25.05 8.42 6.64
N LEU A 767 24.19 7.41 6.44
CA LEU A 767 22.80 7.42 6.88
C LEU A 767 22.59 6.63 8.18
N TRP A 768 23.61 5.86 8.66
CA TRP A 768 23.50 4.97 9.81
C TRP A 768 24.55 5.26 10.89
N TYR A 769 24.07 5.18 12.13
CA TYR A 769 24.95 5.27 13.29
C TYR A 769 24.58 4.20 14.32
N GLU A 770 25.58 3.70 15.04
CA GLU A 770 25.37 2.88 16.23
C GLU A 770 25.51 3.75 17.47
N VAL A 771 24.47 3.81 18.27
CA VAL A 771 24.45 4.54 19.55
C VAL A 771 24.41 3.53 20.68
N ILE A 772 25.34 3.61 21.62
CA ILE A 772 25.45 2.73 22.78
C ILE A 772 25.15 3.56 24.02
N VAL A 773 24.16 3.12 24.79
CA VAL A 773 23.77 3.71 26.06
C VAL A 773 24.09 2.71 27.16
N GLU A 774 25.04 3.05 28.03
CA GLU A 774 25.48 2.20 29.14
C GLU A 774 24.89 2.72 30.47
N GLU A 775 24.60 1.82 31.43
CA GLU A 775 24.27 2.22 32.79
C GLU A 775 25.50 2.79 33.52
N ARG A 776 25.30 3.82 34.30
CA ARG A 776 26.33 4.29 35.22
C ARG A 776 26.55 3.19 36.27
N ASN A 777 27.77 2.62 36.31
CA ASN A 777 28.16 1.74 37.41
C ASN A 777 27.93 2.52 38.72
N GLN A 778 26.94 2.13 39.48
CA GLN A 778 26.88 2.58 40.89
C GLN A 778 28.13 1.99 41.56
N THR A 779 29.19 2.78 41.62
CA THR A 779 30.31 2.48 42.50
C THR A 779 29.71 2.29 43.88
N LYS A 780 29.71 1.03 44.35
CA LYS A 780 29.38 0.74 45.75
C LYS A 780 30.28 1.61 46.61
N GLN A 781 29.70 2.68 47.20
CA GLN A 781 30.31 3.36 48.34
C GLN A 781 30.13 2.53 49.59
#